data_0e8a3ed424c15cd9b15ee6ee925de489
#
_entry.id   0e8a3ed424c15cd9b15ee6ee925de489
#
_cell.length_a   1.000
_cell.length_b   1.000
_cell.length_c   1.000
_cell.angle_alpha   90.00
_cell.angle_beta   90.00
_cell.angle_gamma   90.00
#
_symmetry.space_group_name_H-M   'P 1'
#
loop_
_entity.id
_entity.type
_entity.pdbx_description
1 polymer ?
#
loop_
_entity_poly.entity_id
_entity_poly.type
_entity_poly.pdbx_seq_one_letter_code
_entity_poly.pdbx_strand_id
1 'polypeptide(L)'
;MSNWKKNACFYCLLLLSIQAFAQTKDPVKTTFQTSREWRPTIDNRADAVMIYGVGGNPSDKSKRVPFEERVKSWRDRGYITHFMTGIAWGEYQDYFTGQWDGKWHLDEGQVTQNQDTIWHGHMVPYIVPTENFLKYLKERHVKPVIDAGIDAIFMEEPEFWARAGYSESFKKEWKKYYGFDWRPQHESPENTYLSNKLKYRLYYNALNEVFTFAKEYGKSKGMDVKCYVPTHSLVNYSQWKIVSPEASLASLPVVDGYIAQVWTGTSREPNFFNGIEKERVFETAYLEYGSMESMTAPTGRKMFFLTDPIEDWPRDWKDYKKNYQATFTAQLLYPNIADYEIMPWPERIYEGLYKTDPNSDKKERIPRHYSTQMQVMINSLNQMPLSNNKLSGNEGISVLMSNSLMFQRFPVHASYDDPQLANFYGLALPFLKRGVPVKTVHIENVGYKEALANTKVLLMTYSNMKPLEEKAHEHLAEWVKAGGQLIFCGTDKDPFQSVQEWWNTNGKNFSAPSEHLFGLMGIKGSPKDGNYSFGKGTVQIIRTDPKEFAIKSNNSQKLIKAVEERYEDSAAGKLKYKNNYYLQRGPFELVAVLDESISNDNYTLKGTLIDLFDPTLPIYTSKTISPGEQGYFFNVDLIKDKTKPQVLASASRNYEEVRGKNDYSYLAKSPIETNNISRVLLPKQPKSVKVNNEEVFQVKNWDNKSKTYLLGFENSPEGVKVEFQW
;
A
#
# COMPACT_ATOMS: atom_id res chain seq x y z
N MET A 1 -63.32 -36.82 -44.25
CA MET A 1 -62.00 -36.94 -44.85
C MET A 1 -61.25 -35.73 -44.37
N SER A 2 -60.41 -35.94 -43.42
CA SER A 2 -59.83 -34.95 -42.54
C SER A 2 -58.45 -34.50 -43.01
N ASN A 3 -58.27 -33.19 -43.02
CA ASN A 3 -56.96 -32.60 -43.20
C ASN A 3 -56.47 -32.04 -41.86
N TRP A 4 -55.41 -32.65 -41.33
CA TRP A 4 -54.71 -32.16 -40.18
C TRP A 4 -53.54 -31.28 -40.66
N LYS A 5 -53.59 -29.97 -40.40
CA LYS A 5 -52.54 -29.05 -40.58
C LYS A 5 -51.68 -29.02 -39.27
N LYS A 6 -50.47 -29.44 -39.35
CA LYS A 6 -49.47 -29.29 -38.29
C LYS A 6 -48.98 -27.86 -38.28
N ASN A 7 -49.20 -27.13 -37.18
CA ASN A 7 -48.52 -25.88 -36.87
C ASN A 7 -47.17 -26.19 -36.25
N ALA A 8 -46.12 -25.89 -36.98
CA ALA A 8 -44.78 -25.87 -36.43
C ALA A 8 -44.49 -24.50 -35.77
N CYS A 9 -44.47 -24.46 -34.45
CA CYS A 9 -43.92 -23.33 -33.70
C CYS A 9 -42.41 -23.33 -33.80
N PHE A 10 -41.90 -22.32 -34.48
CA PHE A 10 -40.47 -22.01 -34.47
C PHE A 10 -40.14 -21.32 -33.13
N TYR A 11 -39.58 -22.05 -32.18
CA TYR A 11 -38.89 -21.47 -31.04
C TYR A 11 -37.49 -21.01 -31.49
N CYS A 12 -37.34 -19.71 -31.72
CA CYS A 12 -36.04 -19.07 -31.76
C CYS A 12 -35.44 -19.10 -30.34
N LEU A 13 -34.59 -20.08 -30.07
CA LEU A 13 -33.65 -20.05 -28.96
C LEU A 13 -32.59 -18.99 -29.26
N LEU A 14 -32.79 -17.79 -28.73
CA LEU A 14 -31.67 -16.84 -28.55
C LEU A 14 -30.75 -17.43 -27.49
N LEU A 15 -29.74 -18.13 -27.95
CA LEU A 15 -28.53 -18.40 -27.18
C LEU A 15 -27.79 -17.07 -26.98
N LEU A 16 -28.13 -16.37 -25.91
CA LEU A 16 -27.25 -15.38 -25.32
C LEU A 16 -26.01 -16.14 -24.83
N SER A 17 -24.97 -16.22 -25.68
CA SER A 17 -23.65 -16.55 -25.26
C SER A 17 -23.18 -15.42 -24.33
N ILE A 18 -23.43 -15.62 -23.03
CA ILE A 18 -22.65 -14.95 -21.99
C ILE A 18 -21.24 -15.50 -22.18
N GLN A 19 -20.44 -14.82 -22.99
CA GLN A 19 -19.00 -14.93 -22.86
C GLN A 19 -18.67 -14.34 -21.46
N ALA A 20 -18.67 -15.24 -20.47
CA ALA A 20 -17.90 -15.00 -19.29
C ALA A 20 -16.47 -14.83 -19.81
N PHE A 21 -16.00 -13.60 -19.91
CA PHE A 21 -14.58 -13.31 -19.91
C PHE A 21 -14.07 -13.92 -18.61
N ALA A 22 -13.60 -15.15 -18.68
CA ALA A 22 -12.68 -15.66 -17.69
C ALA A 22 -11.54 -14.65 -17.73
N GLN A 23 -11.52 -13.74 -16.75
CA GLN A 23 -10.38 -12.90 -16.46
C GLN A 23 -9.24 -13.88 -16.29
N THR A 24 -8.35 -13.98 -17.29
CA THR A 24 -7.13 -14.78 -17.17
C THR A 24 -6.44 -14.21 -15.95
N LYS A 25 -6.43 -14.99 -14.88
CA LYS A 25 -5.87 -14.57 -13.60
C LYS A 25 -4.43 -14.20 -13.88
N ASP A 26 -4.06 -12.94 -13.65
CA ASP A 26 -2.68 -12.49 -13.79
C ASP A 26 -1.79 -13.45 -13.01
N PRO A 27 -0.82 -14.12 -13.66
CA PRO A 27 -0.02 -15.15 -13.03
C PRO A 27 0.92 -14.61 -11.94
N VAL A 28 1.16 -13.29 -11.92
CA VAL A 28 2.08 -12.62 -11.00
C VAL A 28 1.41 -12.33 -9.68
N LYS A 29 1.83 -13.02 -8.62
CA LYS A 29 1.47 -12.74 -7.23
C LYS A 29 2.56 -11.98 -6.49
N THR A 30 3.82 -12.26 -6.82
CA THR A 30 4.96 -11.67 -6.15
C THR A 30 5.91 -11.06 -7.15
N THR A 31 6.44 -9.90 -6.80
CA THR A 31 7.40 -9.16 -7.61
C THR A 31 8.44 -8.49 -6.72
N PHE A 32 9.50 -7.96 -7.29
CA PHE A 32 10.46 -7.05 -6.65
C PHE A 32 11.08 -6.15 -7.71
N GLN A 33 11.68 -5.04 -7.28
CA GLN A 33 12.31 -4.09 -8.19
C GLN A 33 13.84 -4.10 -8.06
N THR A 34 14.54 -3.88 -9.16
CA THR A 34 15.99 -3.72 -9.21
C THR A 34 16.42 -2.94 -10.44
N SER A 35 17.50 -2.17 -10.31
CA SER A 35 18.15 -1.51 -11.46
C SER A 35 19.25 -2.36 -12.11
N ARG A 36 19.50 -3.57 -11.58
CA ARG A 36 20.64 -4.42 -11.95
C ARG A 36 20.25 -5.54 -12.91
N GLU A 37 21.22 -6.04 -13.66
CA GLU A 37 21.19 -7.36 -14.26
C GLU A 37 21.08 -8.43 -13.16
N TRP A 38 20.68 -9.65 -13.56
CA TRP A 38 20.64 -10.76 -12.62
C TRP A 38 22.00 -10.98 -11.96
N ARG A 39 21.99 -11.14 -10.66
CA ARG A 39 23.12 -11.51 -9.82
C ARG A 39 22.72 -12.54 -8.79
N PRO A 40 23.63 -13.45 -8.43
CA PRO A 40 23.30 -14.51 -7.48
C PRO A 40 23.01 -13.99 -6.06
N THR A 41 23.47 -12.79 -5.73
CA THR A 41 23.26 -12.13 -4.42
C THR A 41 21.85 -11.52 -4.28
N ILE A 42 21.13 -11.28 -5.38
CA ILE A 42 19.86 -10.57 -5.37
C ILE A 42 18.69 -11.39 -5.96
N ASP A 43 18.86 -12.69 -6.09
CA ASP A 43 17.89 -13.61 -6.67
C ASP A 43 16.80 -14.01 -5.65
N ASN A 44 15.84 -13.12 -5.41
CA ASN A 44 14.81 -13.26 -4.36
C ASN A 44 13.67 -14.24 -4.68
N ARG A 45 13.65 -14.87 -5.84
CA ARG A 45 12.64 -15.86 -6.23
C ARG A 45 11.18 -15.42 -6.07
N ALA A 46 10.84 -14.27 -6.67
CA ALA A 46 9.47 -13.86 -6.96
C ALA A 46 8.97 -14.44 -8.30
N ASP A 47 7.72 -14.19 -8.66
CA ASP A 47 7.17 -14.53 -9.98
C ASP A 47 7.70 -13.57 -11.05
N ALA A 48 7.81 -12.29 -10.72
CA ALA A 48 8.26 -11.24 -11.63
C ALA A 48 9.37 -10.38 -11.03
N VAL A 49 10.10 -9.69 -11.90
CA VAL A 49 11.04 -8.63 -11.55
C VAL A 49 10.72 -7.36 -12.33
N MET A 50 10.63 -6.23 -11.64
CA MET A 50 10.50 -4.92 -12.24
C MET A 50 11.90 -4.33 -12.45
N ILE A 51 12.30 -4.17 -13.72
CA ILE A 51 13.59 -3.60 -14.09
C ILE A 51 13.46 -2.08 -14.14
N TYR A 52 14.23 -1.41 -13.26
CA TYR A 52 14.13 0.04 -13.10
C TYR A 52 14.94 0.80 -14.15
N GLY A 53 14.27 1.75 -14.82
CA GLY A 53 14.85 2.66 -15.80
C GLY A 53 15.42 2.00 -17.05
N VAL A 54 15.44 2.69 -18.16
CA VAL A 54 16.08 2.23 -19.41
C VAL A 54 17.55 2.67 -19.50
N GLY A 55 17.99 3.54 -18.61
CA GLY A 55 19.27 4.25 -18.65
C GLY A 55 19.11 5.62 -19.30
N GLY A 56 19.78 6.59 -18.78
CA GLY A 56 19.73 8.00 -19.17
C GLY A 56 20.73 8.82 -18.38
N ASN A 57 21.60 8.14 -17.62
CA ASN A 57 22.62 8.78 -16.81
C ASN A 57 23.99 8.75 -17.51
N PRO A 58 24.34 9.80 -18.29
CA PRO A 58 25.63 9.89 -18.97
C PRO A 58 26.81 10.12 -17.98
N SER A 59 26.53 10.55 -16.75
CA SER A 59 27.53 10.76 -15.72
C SER A 59 27.85 9.50 -14.93
N ASP A 60 27.03 8.46 -15.02
CA ASP A 60 27.34 7.16 -14.46
C ASP A 60 28.42 6.47 -15.32
N LYS A 61 29.67 6.73 -14.96
CA LYS A 61 30.83 6.07 -15.55
C LYS A 61 30.93 4.60 -15.18
N SER A 62 30.09 4.09 -14.29
CA SER A 62 29.91 2.67 -14.09
C SER A 62 29.37 2.11 -15.40
N LYS A 63 29.98 1.06 -15.94
CA LYS A 63 29.51 0.35 -17.13
C LYS A 63 28.19 -0.33 -16.81
N ARG A 64 27.11 0.45 -16.78
CA ARG A 64 25.79 -0.12 -16.57
C ARG A 64 25.43 -1.01 -17.75
N VAL A 65 24.98 -2.22 -17.46
CA VAL A 65 24.51 -3.16 -18.46
C VAL A 65 23.30 -2.54 -19.19
N PRO A 66 23.26 -2.59 -20.54
CA PRO A 66 22.13 -2.10 -21.33
C PRO A 66 20.79 -2.69 -20.89
N PHE A 67 19.71 -1.94 -21.11
CA PHE A 67 18.38 -2.34 -20.66
C PHE A 67 17.96 -3.72 -21.18
N GLU A 68 18.14 -3.97 -22.47
CA GLU A 68 17.77 -5.23 -23.12
C GLU A 68 18.58 -6.42 -22.57
N GLU A 69 19.85 -6.21 -22.22
CA GLU A 69 20.69 -7.24 -21.61
C GLU A 69 20.25 -7.52 -20.17
N ARG A 70 19.85 -6.47 -19.41
CA ARG A 70 19.27 -6.65 -18.07
C ARG A 70 17.97 -7.46 -18.13
N VAL A 71 17.07 -7.10 -19.05
CA VAL A 71 15.83 -7.85 -19.30
C VAL A 71 16.14 -9.32 -19.64
N LYS A 72 17.09 -9.55 -20.58
CA LYS A 72 17.47 -10.92 -20.98
C LYS A 72 18.04 -11.71 -19.81
N SER A 73 18.90 -11.09 -18.98
CA SER A 73 19.55 -11.77 -17.86
C SER A 73 18.55 -12.35 -16.85
N TRP A 74 17.46 -11.62 -16.59
CA TRP A 74 16.39 -12.06 -15.71
C TRP A 74 15.46 -13.09 -16.38
N ARG A 75 15.12 -12.91 -17.66
CA ARG A 75 14.33 -13.89 -18.44
C ARG A 75 15.01 -15.25 -18.53
N ASP A 76 16.32 -15.27 -18.71
CA ASP A 76 17.13 -16.51 -18.77
C ASP A 76 17.07 -17.28 -17.43
N ARG A 77 16.67 -16.65 -16.34
CA ARG A 77 16.45 -17.26 -15.01
C ARG A 77 15.00 -17.62 -14.71
N GLY A 78 14.12 -17.46 -15.70
CA GLY A 78 12.71 -17.84 -15.61
C GLY A 78 11.79 -16.80 -14.97
N TYR A 79 12.24 -15.54 -14.83
CA TYR A 79 11.39 -14.44 -14.33
C TYR A 79 10.50 -13.86 -15.42
N ILE A 80 9.29 -13.49 -15.06
CA ILE A 80 8.49 -12.54 -15.82
C ILE A 80 9.15 -11.17 -15.61
N THR A 81 9.41 -10.45 -16.70
CA THR A 81 10.06 -9.14 -16.61
C THR A 81 9.07 -8.01 -16.83
N HIS A 82 8.99 -7.11 -15.88
CA HIS A 82 8.23 -5.87 -15.93
C HIS A 82 9.17 -4.67 -15.96
N PHE A 83 8.64 -3.49 -16.16
CA PHE A 83 9.39 -2.24 -16.16
C PHE A 83 8.88 -1.29 -15.09
N MET A 84 9.78 -0.57 -14.43
CA MET A 84 9.45 0.50 -13.48
C MET A 84 10.30 1.74 -13.73
N THR A 85 9.72 2.92 -13.53
CA THR A 85 10.43 4.20 -13.43
C THR A 85 9.54 5.21 -12.71
N GLY A 86 10.10 6.26 -12.11
CA GLY A 86 9.31 7.33 -11.50
C GLY A 86 8.64 8.23 -12.55
N ILE A 87 7.45 8.73 -12.25
CA ILE A 87 6.80 9.77 -13.07
C ILE A 87 7.26 11.16 -12.65
N ALA A 88 7.66 11.35 -11.39
CA ALA A 88 8.12 12.62 -10.85
C ALA A 88 9.64 12.76 -10.83
N TRP A 89 10.37 11.69 -11.00
CA TRP A 89 11.82 11.59 -10.99
C TRP A 89 12.25 10.27 -11.65
N GLY A 90 13.52 10.09 -11.96
CA GLY A 90 14.01 8.88 -12.60
C GLY A 90 15.40 9.07 -13.20
N GLU A 91 15.80 8.20 -14.10
CA GLU A 91 17.08 8.29 -14.80
C GLU A 91 16.97 9.19 -16.04
N TYR A 92 16.74 10.49 -15.82
CA TYR A 92 16.39 11.47 -16.85
C TYR A 92 17.46 12.54 -17.08
N GLN A 93 18.73 12.25 -16.75
CA GLN A 93 19.83 13.19 -16.92
C GLN A 93 20.00 13.64 -18.37
N ASP A 94 19.77 12.74 -19.34
CA ASP A 94 19.84 13.05 -20.78
C ASP A 94 18.80 14.08 -21.20
N TYR A 95 17.61 14.07 -20.61
CA TYR A 95 16.60 15.09 -20.79
C TYR A 95 17.03 16.44 -20.22
N PHE A 96 17.38 16.46 -18.94
CA PHE A 96 17.70 17.70 -18.24
C PHE A 96 18.97 18.38 -18.74
N THR A 97 19.95 17.61 -19.26
CA THR A 97 21.24 18.14 -19.74
C THR A 97 21.32 18.30 -21.25
N GLY A 98 20.21 18.24 -21.95
CA GLY A 98 20.11 18.55 -23.38
C GLY A 98 20.62 17.48 -24.33
N GLN A 99 20.81 16.25 -23.89
CA GLN A 99 21.29 15.16 -24.74
C GLN A 99 20.17 14.53 -25.57
N TRP A 100 18.92 14.72 -25.16
CA TRP A 100 17.77 14.20 -25.89
C TRP A 100 17.41 15.01 -27.13
N ASP A 101 17.28 16.34 -27.00
CA ASP A 101 16.80 17.24 -28.09
C ASP A 101 17.67 18.47 -28.31
N GLY A 102 18.83 18.56 -27.66
CA GLY A 102 19.74 19.67 -27.71
C GLY A 102 19.42 20.85 -26.80
N LYS A 103 18.38 20.75 -25.95
CA LYS A 103 17.95 21.79 -25.02
C LYS A 103 18.03 21.31 -23.58
N TRP A 104 18.47 22.18 -22.69
CA TRP A 104 18.41 21.95 -21.25
C TRP A 104 17.00 22.19 -20.74
N HIS A 105 16.49 21.28 -19.91
CA HIS A 105 15.13 21.34 -19.37
C HIS A 105 15.09 21.49 -17.83
N LEU A 106 16.15 22.03 -17.22
CA LEU A 106 16.18 22.24 -15.76
C LEU A 106 15.10 23.23 -15.26
N ASP A 107 14.58 24.09 -16.15
CA ASP A 107 13.45 24.98 -15.88
C ASP A 107 12.12 24.23 -15.68
N GLU A 108 12.05 22.96 -16.05
CA GLU A 108 10.92 22.07 -15.79
C GLU A 108 11.01 21.36 -14.44
N GLY A 109 12.05 21.65 -13.64
CA GLY A 109 12.17 21.19 -12.27
C GLY A 109 11.17 21.85 -11.31
N GLN A 110 10.86 21.15 -10.22
CA GLN A 110 10.11 21.72 -9.10
C GLN A 110 11.01 22.67 -8.31
N VAL A 111 10.54 23.92 -8.14
CA VAL A 111 11.31 25.01 -7.53
C VAL A 111 10.54 25.58 -6.35
N THR A 112 11.26 25.85 -5.24
CA THR A 112 10.73 26.45 -4.01
C THR A 112 10.57 27.98 -4.14
N GLN A 113 9.96 28.60 -3.13
CA GLN A 113 9.84 30.07 -3.03
C GLN A 113 11.19 30.79 -3.11
N ASN A 114 12.23 30.20 -2.54
CA ASN A 114 13.59 30.76 -2.54
C ASN A 114 14.36 30.53 -3.85
N GLN A 115 13.69 30.01 -4.86
CA GLN A 115 14.27 29.60 -6.15
C GLN A 115 15.24 28.42 -6.07
N ASP A 116 15.17 27.63 -4.99
CA ASP A 116 15.94 26.39 -4.86
C ASP A 116 15.25 25.27 -5.62
N THR A 117 15.97 24.58 -6.48
CA THR A 117 15.51 23.37 -7.16
C THR A 117 15.43 22.22 -6.16
N ILE A 118 14.32 21.46 -6.19
CA ILE A 118 14.16 20.25 -5.37
C ILE A 118 14.75 19.08 -6.15
N TRP A 119 15.91 18.62 -5.71
CA TRP A 119 16.63 17.51 -6.34
C TRP A 119 16.23 16.17 -5.76
N HIS A 120 15.94 15.20 -6.62
CA HIS A 120 15.87 13.79 -6.24
C HIS A 120 17.25 13.15 -6.27
N GLY A 121 18.03 13.46 -7.30
CA GLY A 121 19.37 12.93 -7.51
C GLY A 121 20.26 13.90 -8.29
N HIS A 122 21.49 13.45 -8.60
CA HIS A 122 22.42 14.29 -9.36
C HIS A 122 21.87 14.65 -10.73
N MET A 123 21.70 15.96 -11.00
CA MET A 123 21.13 16.51 -12.24
C MET A 123 19.72 15.99 -12.58
N VAL A 124 18.99 15.52 -11.60
CA VAL A 124 17.58 15.12 -11.73
C VAL A 124 16.75 15.83 -10.67
N PRO A 125 16.06 16.93 -11.01
CA PRO A 125 15.08 17.56 -10.15
C PRO A 125 13.80 16.70 -10.09
N TYR A 126 12.98 16.89 -9.05
CA TYR A 126 11.56 16.54 -9.17
C TYR A 126 10.93 17.35 -10.29
N ILE A 127 10.05 16.77 -11.07
CA ILE A 127 9.59 17.26 -12.36
C ILE A 127 8.25 17.99 -12.24
N VAL A 128 8.10 19.08 -12.97
CA VAL A 128 6.79 19.59 -13.39
C VAL A 128 6.42 18.85 -14.67
N PRO A 129 5.37 18.00 -14.70
CA PRO A 129 5.06 17.20 -15.88
C PRO A 129 4.49 18.04 -17.02
N THR A 130 5.39 18.59 -17.83
CA THR A 130 5.09 19.37 -19.01
C THR A 130 4.84 18.48 -20.24
N GLU A 131 4.29 19.04 -21.29
CA GLU A 131 4.10 18.36 -22.58
C GLU A 131 5.44 17.83 -23.14
N ASN A 132 6.54 18.61 -23.03
CA ASN A 132 7.86 18.17 -23.45
C ASN A 132 8.34 16.94 -22.69
N PHE A 133 8.24 16.97 -21.36
CA PHE A 133 8.62 15.85 -20.54
C PHE A 133 7.79 14.60 -20.85
N LEU A 134 6.47 14.74 -21.01
CA LEU A 134 5.61 13.60 -21.35
C LEU A 134 5.94 13.01 -22.73
N LYS A 135 6.33 13.85 -23.69
CA LYS A 135 6.82 13.39 -24.99
C LYS A 135 8.10 12.59 -24.84
N TYR A 136 9.09 13.13 -24.10
CA TYR A 136 10.34 12.42 -23.79
C TYR A 136 10.07 11.06 -23.13
N LEU A 137 9.25 11.02 -22.09
CA LEU A 137 8.95 9.81 -21.35
C LEU A 137 8.33 8.71 -22.25
N LYS A 138 7.37 9.11 -23.11
CA LYS A 138 6.75 8.20 -24.08
C LYS A 138 7.75 7.64 -25.10
N GLU A 139 8.59 8.51 -25.67
CA GLU A 139 9.52 8.12 -26.73
C GLU A 139 10.75 7.39 -26.20
N ARG A 140 11.30 7.82 -25.07
CA ARG A 140 12.59 7.35 -24.56
C ARG A 140 12.47 6.20 -23.56
N HIS A 141 11.33 6.09 -22.86
CA HIS A 141 11.13 5.07 -21.82
C HIS A 141 10.00 4.08 -22.19
N VAL A 142 8.79 4.55 -22.47
CA VAL A 142 7.65 3.64 -22.67
C VAL A 142 7.78 2.84 -23.96
N LYS A 143 8.09 3.48 -25.08
CA LYS A 143 8.18 2.83 -26.38
C LYS A 143 9.27 1.74 -26.44
N PRO A 144 10.54 1.99 -26.04
CA PRO A 144 11.56 0.94 -26.03
C PRO A 144 11.24 -0.24 -25.13
N VAL A 145 10.57 0.00 -24.00
CA VAL A 145 10.15 -1.03 -23.06
C VAL A 145 9.14 -1.99 -23.71
N ILE A 146 8.14 -1.45 -24.39
CA ILE A 146 7.14 -2.26 -25.12
C ILE A 146 7.80 -2.98 -26.30
N ASP A 147 8.72 -2.33 -27.02
CA ASP A 147 9.48 -2.96 -28.11
C ASP A 147 10.39 -4.11 -27.62
N ALA A 148 10.84 -4.07 -26.35
CA ALA A 148 11.54 -5.16 -25.69
C ALA A 148 10.62 -6.31 -25.22
N GLY A 149 9.31 -6.25 -25.54
CA GLY A 149 8.33 -7.27 -25.20
C GLY A 149 7.93 -7.28 -23.72
N ILE A 150 7.95 -6.14 -23.05
CA ILE A 150 7.45 -5.99 -21.68
C ILE A 150 6.00 -5.50 -21.75
N ASP A 151 5.12 -6.20 -21.04
CA ASP A 151 3.66 -5.99 -21.04
C ASP A 151 3.11 -5.42 -19.73
N ALA A 152 3.98 -5.07 -18.76
CA ALA A 152 3.58 -4.41 -17.53
C ALA A 152 4.53 -3.24 -17.21
N ILE A 153 3.96 -2.04 -17.08
CA ILE A 153 4.67 -0.78 -16.85
C ILE A 153 4.21 -0.19 -15.52
N PHE A 154 5.17 0.15 -14.68
CA PHE A 154 4.97 0.77 -13.38
C PHE A 154 5.56 2.18 -13.41
N MET A 155 4.71 3.20 -13.21
CA MET A 155 5.10 4.60 -13.08
C MET A 155 4.93 5.01 -11.62
N GLU A 156 6.07 5.08 -10.89
CA GLU A 156 6.02 5.29 -9.45
C GLU A 156 6.03 6.76 -9.06
N GLU A 157 5.52 7.00 -7.87
CA GLU A 157 5.65 8.21 -7.07
C GLU A 157 5.30 9.51 -7.84
N PRO A 158 4.01 9.73 -8.12
CA PRO A 158 3.53 10.99 -8.74
C PRO A 158 3.59 12.14 -7.72
N GLU A 159 4.79 12.56 -7.34
CA GLU A 159 5.11 13.42 -6.22
C GLU A 159 5.29 14.88 -6.62
N PHE A 160 4.38 15.74 -6.22
CA PHE A 160 4.59 17.17 -6.29
C PHE A 160 4.74 17.74 -4.88
N TRP A 161 5.94 18.22 -4.54
CA TRP A 161 6.19 18.80 -3.24
C TRP A 161 5.34 20.05 -3.00
N ALA A 162 4.62 20.14 -1.89
CA ALA A 162 3.77 21.28 -1.59
C ALA A 162 4.55 22.60 -1.50
N ARG A 163 5.85 22.54 -1.09
CA ARG A 163 6.75 23.70 -1.05
C ARG A 163 7.20 24.19 -2.43
N ALA A 164 7.01 23.40 -3.49
CA ALA A 164 7.28 23.79 -4.87
C ALA A 164 6.14 24.59 -5.50
N GLY A 165 6.28 24.98 -6.78
CA GLY A 165 5.26 25.71 -7.51
C GLY A 165 5.71 27.12 -7.91
N TYR A 166 7.02 27.39 -7.94
CA TYR A 166 7.59 28.70 -8.27
C TYR A 166 8.41 28.71 -9.55
N SER A 167 8.58 27.57 -10.23
CA SER A 167 9.26 27.50 -11.55
C SER A 167 8.43 28.14 -12.65
N GLU A 168 9.11 28.64 -13.70
CA GLU A 168 8.42 29.23 -14.85
C GLU A 168 7.54 28.23 -15.59
N SER A 169 7.94 26.96 -15.64
CA SER A 169 7.11 25.88 -16.19
C SER A 169 5.79 25.72 -15.41
N PHE A 170 5.84 25.73 -14.08
CA PHE A 170 4.63 25.64 -13.24
C PHE A 170 3.71 26.86 -13.44
N LYS A 171 4.28 28.07 -13.55
CA LYS A 171 3.51 29.30 -13.80
C LYS A 171 2.80 29.27 -15.18
N LYS A 172 3.44 28.68 -16.19
CA LYS A 172 2.83 28.45 -17.50
C LYS A 172 1.66 27.48 -17.42
N GLU A 173 1.84 26.34 -16.72
CA GLU A 173 0.77 25.36 -16.52
C GLU A 173 -0.38 25.95 -15.67
N TRP A 174 -0.09 26.81 -14.69
CA TRP A 174 -1.11 27.55 -13.94
C TRP A 174 -1.97 28.41 -14.87
N LYS A 175 -1.33 29.25 -15.72
CA LYS A 175 -2.05 30.12 -16.65
C LYS A 175 -2.89 29.32 -17.64
N LYS A 176 -2.36 28.20 -18.12
CA LYS A 176 -3.07 27.26 -19.02
C LYS A 176 -4.30 26.66 -18.35
N TYR A 177 -4.19 26.28 -17.09
CA TYR A 177 -5.26 25.60 -16.35
C TYR A 177 -6.34 26.56 -15.83
N TYR A 178 -5.93 27.67 -15.21
CA TYR A 178 -6.87 28.62 -14.58
C TYR A 178 -7.28 29.78 -15.49
N GLY A 179 -6.56 30.09 -16.55
CA GLY A 179 -6.83 31.20 -17.45
C GLY A 179 -6.42 32.57 -16.93
N PHE A 180 -5.82 32.68 -15.76
CA PHE A 180 -5.31 33.91 -15.16
C PHE A 180 -3.84 33.74 -14.70
N ASP A 181 -3.19 34.88 -14.40
CA ASP A 181 -1.78 34.89 -14.03
C ASP A 181 -1.54 34.18 -12.69
N TRP A 182 -0.39 33.53 -12.58
CA TRP A 182 0.02 32.80 -11.39
C TRP A 182 0.03 33.68 -10.14
N ARG A 183 -0.38 33.10 -9.01
CA ARG A 183 -0.41 33.73 -7.69
C ARG A 183 0.45 32.91 -6.72
N PRO A 184 1.35 33.58 -5.95
CA PRO A 184 2.19 32.89 -4.99
C PRO A 184 1.38 32.18 -3.90
N GLN A 185 1.63 30.90 -3.69
CA GLN A 185 0.86 30.09 -2.74
C GLN A 185 0.96 30.54 -1.28
N HIS A 186 2.07 31.20 -0.89
CA HIS A 186 2.28 31.65 0.47
C HIS A 186 1.48 32.90 0.85
N GLU A 187 0.87 33.60 -0.11
CA GLU A 187 0.16 34.86 0.15
C GLU A 187 -1.24 34.67 0.71
N SER A 188 -1.90 33.55 0.40
CA SER A 188 -3.25 33.28 0.93
C SER A 188 -3.59 31.78 0.97
N PRO A 189 -4.56 31.38 1.81
CA PRO A 189 -5.11 30.04 1.80
C PRO A 189 -5.68 29.62 0.43
N GLU A 190 -6.33 30.55 -0.27
CA GLU A 190 -6.87 30.29 -1.62
C GLU A 190 -5.76 29.98 -2.61
N ASN A 191 -4.69 30.77 -2.65
CA ASN A 191 -3.56 30.52 -3.53
C ASN A 191 -2.87 29.20 -3.20
N THR A 192 -2.74 28.84 -1.92
CA THR A 192 -2.23 27.52 -1.50
C THR A 192 -3.10 26.38 -2.04
N TYR A 193 -4.40 26.46 -1.85
CA TYR A 193 -5.34 25.44 -2.29
C TYR A 193 -5.30 25.27 -3.82
N LEU A 194 -5.38 26.36 -4.57
CA LEU A 194 -5.30 26.37 -6.03
C LEU A 194 -3.97 25.80 -6.53
N SER A 195 -2.85 26.18 -5.89
CA SER A 195 -1.54 25.64 -6.25
C SER A 195 -1.47 24.12 -6.08
N ASN A 196 -1.92 23.61 -4.94
CA ASN A 196 -1.90 22.18 -4.67
C ASN A 196 -2.93 21.41 -5.51
N LYS A 197 -4.09 21.99 -5.80
CA LYS A 197 -5.06 21.44 -6.75
C LYS A 197 -4.48 21.31 -8.18
N LEU A 198 -3.70 22.30 -8.63
CA LEU A 198 -3.01 22.19 -9.92
C LEU A 198 -1.95 21.10 -9.89
N LYS A 199 -1.12 21.00 -8.85
CA LYS A 199 -0.10 19.95 -8.69
C LYS A 199 -0.72 18.55 -8.79
N TYR A 200 -1.82 18.34 -8.09
CA TYR A 200 -2.63 17.13 -8.18
C TYR A 200 -3.08 16.86 -9.61
N ARG A 201 -3.64 17.87 -10.30
CA ARG A 201 -4.16 17.74 -11.66
C ARG A 201 -3.07 17.44 -12.69
N LEU A 202 -1.90 17.99 -12.51
CA LEU A 202 -0.78 17.76 -13.42
C LEU A 202 -0.37 16.28 -13.46
N TYR A 203 -0.19 15.63 -12.32
CA TYR A 203 0.14 14.19 -12.29
C TYR A 203 -1.04 13.29 -12.65
N TYR A 204 -2.27 13.68 -12.33
CA TYR A 204 -3.44 12.96 -12.80
C TYR A 204 -3.48 12.90 -14.34
N ASN A 205 -3.27 14.04 -14.99
CA ASN A 205 -3.24 14.13 -16.45
C ASN A 205 -2.03 13.41 -17.04
N ALA A 206 -0.85 13.56 -16.43
CA ALA A 206 0.38 12.92 -16.90
C ALA A 206 0.26 11.39 -16.92
N LEU A 207 -0.21 10.78 -15.84
CA LEU A 207 -0.40 9.33 -15.78
C LEU A 207 -1.48 8.85 -16.75
N ASN A 208 -2.59 9.59 -16.87
CA ASN A 208 -3.61 9.25 -17.86
C ASN A 208 -3.05 9.28 -19.29
N GLU A 209 -2.27 10.29 -19.65
CA GLU A 209 -1.69 10.44 -20.99
C GLU A 209 -0.65 9.36 -21.29
N VAL A 210 0.29 9.13 -20.37
CA VAL A 210 1.36 8.14 -20.54
C VAL A 210 0.80 6.72 -20.61
N PHE A 211 -0.16 6.38 -19.76
CA PHE A 211 -0.77 5.06 -19.76
C PHE A 211 -1.70 4.83 -20.95
N THR A 212 -2.41 5.86 -21.41
CA THR A 212 -3.16 5.80 -22.67
C THR A 212 -2.21 5.46 -23.83
N PHE A 213 -1.11 6.18 -23.94
CA PHE A 213 -0.10 5.91 -24.95
C PHE A 213 0.47 4.49 -24.84
N ALA A 214 0.81 4.05 -23.63
CA ALA A 214 1.36 2.71 -23.42
C ALA A 214 0.40 1.61 -23.90
N LYS A 215 -0.88 1.71 -23.56
CA LYS A 215 -1.92 0.76 -23.99
C LYS A 215 -2.16 0.80 -25.51
N GLU A 216 -2.24 1.99 -26.11
CA GLU A 216 -2.43 2.13 -27.55
C GLU A 216 -1.23 1.62 -28.35
N TYR A 217 -0.03 1.99 -27.93
CA TYR A 217 1.21 1.51 -28.55
C TYR A 217 1.38 -0.01 -28.39
N GLY A 218 1.13 -0.54 -27.19
CA GLY A 218 1.14 -1.99 -26.95
C GLY A 218 0.15 -2.71 -27.85
N LYS A 219 -1.09 -2.21 -27.95
CA LYS A 219 -2.11 -2.78 -28.86
C LYS A 219 -1.64 -2.80 -30.32
N SER A 220 -0.93 -1.77 -30.78
CA SER A 220 -0.36 -1.72 -32.14
C SER A 220 0.71 -2.80 -32.36
N LYS A 221 1.31 -3.33 -31.28
CA LYS A 221 2.29 -4.43 -31.29
C LYS A 221 1.64 -5.79 -30.95
N GLY A 222 0.32 -5.86 -30.81
CA GLY A 222 -0.41 -7.07 -30.43
C GLY A 222 -0.28 -7.44 -28.94
N MET A 223 0.08 -6.49 -28.08
CA MET A 223 0.29 -6.68 -26.65
C MET A 223 -0.84 -6.01 -25.84
N ASP A 224 -1.26 -6.64 -24.73
CA ASP A 224 -2.16 -6.07 -23.71
C ASP A 224 -1.34 -5.52 -22.54
N VAL A 225 -0.89 -4.27 -22.69
CA VAL A 225 -0.03 -3.62 -21.70
C VAL A 225 -0.82 -3.26 -20.44
N LYS A 226 -0.34 -3.71 -19.29
CA LYS A 226 -0.85 -3.35 -17.97
C LYS A 226 -0.08 -2.17 -17.38
N CYS A 227 -0.82 -1.26 -16.73
CA CYS A 227 -0.26 -0.02 -16.19
C CYS A 227 -0.56 0.10 -14.70
N TYR A 228 0.50 0.25 -13.90
CA TYR A 228 0.42 0.28 -12.44
C TYR A 228 1.06 1.55 -11.87
N VAL A 229 0.57 1.97 -10.71
CA VAL A 229 1.10 3.13 -9.97
C VAL A 229 1.65 2.66 -8.62
N PRO A 230 2.95 2.41 -8.48
CA PRO A 230 3.59 2.31 -7.17
C PRO A 230 3.56 3.67 -6.48
N THR A 231 3.05 3.73 -5.26
CA THR A 231 2.89 5.02 -4.57
C THR A 231 2.76 4.83 -3.06
N HIS A 232 3.09 5.88 -2.32
CA HIS A 232 2.84 5.95 -0.89
C HIS A 232 1.37 6.24 -0.61
N SER A 233 0.95 5.99 0.63
CA SER A 233 -0.42 6.26 1.04
C SER A 233 -0.73 7.76 1.11
N LEU A 234 -2.00 8.11 0.97
CA LEU A 234 -2.49 9.47 1.20
C LEU A 234 -2.16 9.98 2.63
N VAL A 235 -2.12 9.07 3.62
CA VAL A 235 -1.72 9.39 4.99
C VAL A 235 -0.26 9.84 5.02
N ASN A 236 0.64 9.07 4.42
CA ASN A 236 2.06 9.39 4.39
C ASN A 236 2.34 10.68 3.60
N TYR A 237 1.85 10.79 2.36
CA TYR A 237 2.06 11.98 1.54
C TYR A 237 1.55 13.25 2.21
N SER A 238 0.43 13.16 2.91
CA SER A 238 -0.08 14.33 3.65
C SER A 238 0.83 14.75 4.79
N GLN A 239 1.48 13.79 5.49
CA GLN A 239 2.48 14.09 6.52
C GLN A 239 3.76 14.69 5.92
N TRP A 240 4.23 14.15 4.81
CA TRP A 240 5.41 14.64 4.10
C TRP A 240 5.16 15.92 3.30
N LYS A 241 3.92 16.38 3.21
CA LYS A 241 3.51 17.57 2.43
C LYS A 241 3.85 17.41 0.94
N ILE A 242 3.46 16.26 0.41
CA ILE A 242 3.53 15.89 -1.00
C ILE A 242 2.11 15.84 -1.55
N VAL A 243 1.89 16.34 -2.75
CA VAL A 243 0.62 16.31 -3.47
C VAL A 243 0.68 15.25 -4.55
N SER A 244 -0.30 14.34 -4.56
CA SER A 244 -0.42 13.23 -5.50
C SER A 244 -1.90 12.98 -5.83
N PRO A 245 -2.26 12.47 -7.00
CA PRO A 245 -3.65 12.23 -7.39
C PRO A 245 -4.27 10.94 -6.84
N GLU A 246 -3.58 10.17 -6.05
CA GLU A 246 -3.94 8.93 -5.34
C GLU A 246 -5.28 8.27 -5.75
N ALA A 247 -6.32 8.40 -4.94
CA ALA A 247 -7.59 7.73 -5.15
C ALA A 247 -8.30 8.08 -6.47
N SER A 248 -8.06 9.27 -7.00
CA SER A 248 -8.67 9.67 -8.27
C SER A 248 -8.14 8.89 -9.46
N LEU A 249 -6.91 8.40 -9.42
CA LEU A 249 -6.34 7.54 -10.44
C LEU A 249 -7.05 6.19 -10.53
N ALA A 250 -7.61 5.69 -9.42
CA ALA A 250 -8.31 4.42 -9.38
C ALA A 250 -9.58 4.40 -10.24
N SER A 251 -10.12 5.55 -10.65
CA SER A 251 -11.26 5.66 -11.57
C SER A 251 -10.86 5.65 -13.05
N LEU A 252 -9.56 5.85 -13.37
CA LEU A 252 -9.08 5.91 -14.75
C LEU A 252 -9.06 4.51 -15.40
N PRO A 253 -9.69 4.31 -16.56
CA PRO A 253 -9.70 3.02 -17.26
C PRO A 253 -8.31 2.51 -17.65
N VAL A 254 -7.33 3.41 -17.76
CA VAL A 254 -5.96 3.09 -18.14
C VAL A 254 -5.10 2.58 -16.99
N VAL A 255 -5.55 2.72 -15.74
CA VAL A 255 -4.86 2.24 -14.54
C VAL A 255 -5.37 0.85 -14.19
N ASP A 256 -4.50 -0.17 -14.23
CA ASP A 256 -4.86 -1.55 -13.89
C ASP A 256 -4.67 -1.87 -12.41
N GLY A 257 -3.81 -1.14 -11.71
CA GLY A 257 -3.57 -1.37 -10.28
C GLY A 257 -2.47 -0.52 -9.68
N TYR A 258 -2.04 -0.92 -8.48
CA TYR A 258 -1.09 -0.17 -7.65
C TYR A 258 -0.10 -1.09 -6.93
N ILE A 259 1.01 -0.50 -6.47
CA ILE A 259 1.82 -1.03 -5.38
C ILE A 259 1.69 -0.04 -4.21
N ALA A 260 1.21 -0.52 -3.06
CA ALA A 260 1.18 0.24 -1.83
C ALA A 260 2.56 0.22 -1.18
N GLN A 261 3.31 1.28 -1.34
CA GLN A 261 4.65 1.44 -0.77
C GLN A 261 4.54 1.95 0.68
N VAL A 262 4.50 1.02 1.63
CA VAL A 262 4.54 1.34 3.06
C VAL A 262 5.92 0.97 3.59
N TRP A 263 6.81 1.94 3.59
CA TRP A 263 8.14 1.77 4.12
C TRP A 263 8.13 1.82 5.65
N THR A 264 9.06 1.14 6.27
CA THR A 264 9.20 1.22 7.72
C THR A 264 9.43 2.67 8.17
N GLY A 265 10.20 3.45 7.41
CA GLY A 265 10.42 4.87 7.66
C GLY A 265 9.15 5.73 7.58
N THR A 266 8.28 5.49 6.60
CA THR A 266 7.01 6.26 6.47
C THR A 266 6.10 6.04 7.67
N SER A 267 6.02 4.80 8.14
CA SER A 267 5.20 4.44 9.29
C SER A 267 5.74 4.93 10.64
N ARG A 268 6.96 5.49 10.64
CA ARG A 268 7.57 6.11 11.83
C ARG A 268 7.22 7.57 12.01
N GLU A 269 6.54 8.19 11.06
CA GLU A 269 6.07 9.56 11.25
C GLU A 269 5.26 9.64 12.56
N PRO A 270 5.67 10.50 13.51
CA PRO A 270 4.98 10.58 14.78
C PRO A 270 3.55 11.08 14.60
N ASN A 271 2.66 10.63 15.47
CA ASN A 271 1.29 11.09 15.53
C ASN A 271 0.87 11.30 16.99
N PHE A 272 -0.22 12.06 17.17
CA PHE A 272 -0.79 12.31 18.48
C PHE A 272 -1.86 11.28 18.84
N PHE A 273 -1.78 10.77 20.06
CA PHE A 273 -2.85 10.02 20.69
C PHE A 273 -2.88 10.31 22.19
N ASN A 274 -4.05 10.67 22.71
CA ASN A 274 -4.28 10.96 24.13
C ASN A 274 -3.28 11.98 24.71
N GLY A 275 -2.92 13.01 23.92
CA GLY A 275 -1.99 14.08 24.29
C GLY A 275 -0.52 13.75 24.16
N ILE A 276 -0.16 12.56 23.69
CA ILE A 276 1.23 12.12 23.54
C ILE A 276 1.58 12.01 22.06
N GLU A 277 2.65 12.69 21.64
CA GLU A 277 3.25 12.56 20.33
C GLU A 277 4.34 11.50 20.36
N LYS A 278 4.26 10.47 19.53
CA LYS A 278 5.29 9.45 19.34
C LYS A 278 5.12 8.65 18.04
N GLU A 279 6.14 7.91 17.67
CA GLU A 279 6.07 6.87 16.61
C GLU A 279 5.10 5.75 17.05
N ARG A 280 4.12 5.42 16.19
CA ARG A 280 3.19 4.28 16.37
C ARG A 280 3.20 3.44 15.09
N VAL A 281 4.31 2.75 14.87
CA VAL A 281 4.65 2.11 13.60
C VAL A 281 3.56 1.14 13.13
N PHE A 282 3.07 0.27 14.00
CA PHE A 282 2.04 -0.71 13.64
C PHE A 282 0.73 -0.04 13.24
N GLU A 283 0.23 0.92 14.04
CA GLU A 283 -1.03 1.60 13.79
C GLU A 283 -0.95 2.49 12.55
N THR A 284 0.16 3.19 12.35
CA THR A 284 0.37 4.01 11.16
C THR A 284 0.41 3.13 9.92
N ALA A 285 1.21 2.06 9.89
CA ALA A 285 1.27 1.11 8.78
C ALA A 285 -0.11 0.49 8.49
N TYR A 286 -0.86 0.10 9.51
CA TYR A 286 -2.20 -0.44 9.33
C TYR A 286 -3.13 0.56 8.62
N LEU A 287 -3.10 1.83 9.00
CA LEU A 287 -3.91 2.88 8.36
C LEU A 287 -3.40 3.23 6.96
N GLU A 288 -2.10 3.20 6.71
CA GLU A 288 -1.51 3.39 5.39
C GLU A 288 -1.95 2.29 4.42
N TYR A 289 -1.81 1.01 4.79
CA TYR A 289 -2.32 -0.11 3.98
C TYR A 289 -3.83 -0.04 3.80
N GLY A 290 -4.59 0.34 4.83
CA GLY A 290 -6.03 0.53 4.75
C GLY A 290 -6.44 1.62 3.78
N SER A 291 -5.71 2.74 3.75
CA SER A 291 -5.90 3.82 2.77
C SER A 291 -5.72 3.29 1.34
N MET A 292 -4.66 2.53 1.09
CA MET A 292 -4.38 1.96 -0.22
C MET A 292 -5.40 0.88 -0.62
N GLU A 293 -5.74 -0.05 0.28
CA GLU A 293 -6.76 -1.07 0.03
C GLU A 293 -8.10 -0.45 -0.33
N SER A 294 -8.55 0.53 0.47
CA SER A 294 -9.85 1.17 0.26
C SER A 294 -9.91 2.06 -0.98
N MET A 295 -8.77 2.48 -1.50
CA MET A 295 -8.67 3.20 -2.76
C MET A 295 -9.04 2.32 -3.95
N THR A 296 -8.66 1.05 -3.94
CA THR A 296 -8.79 0.14 -5.08
C THR A 296 -9.91 -0.90 -4.94
N ALA A 297 -10.24 -1.34 -3.73
CA ALA A 297 -11.26 -2.36 -3.49
C ALA A 297 -12.61 -2.04 -4.16
N PRO A 298 -13.13 -0.79 -4.15
CA PRO A 298 -14.38 -0.46 -4.81
C PRO A 298 -14.32 -0.56 -6.34
N THR A 299 -13.15 -0.49 -6.93
CA THR A 299 -12.94 -0.48 -8.39
C THR A 299 -12.48 -1.83 -8.94
N GLY A 300 -12.14 -2.79 -8.07
CA GLY A 300 -11.64 -4.11 -8.46
C GLY A 300 -10.24 -4.12 -9.06
N ARG A 301 -9.47 -3.02 -8.94
CA ARG A 301 -8.12 -2.93 -9.44
C ARG A 301 -7.14 -3.74 -8.59
N LYS A 302 -6.07 -4.25 -9.23
CA LYS A 302 -5.05 -5.04 -8.57
C LYS A 302 -4.26 -4.18 -7.58
N MET A 303 -3.95 -4.76 -6.42
CA MET A 303 -3.15 -4.13 -5.37
C MET A 303 -2.05 -5.07 -4.91
N PHE A 304 -0.81 -4.65 -5.06
CA PHE A 304 0.34 -5.27 -4.39
C PHE A 304 0.65 -4.50 -3.12
N PHE A 305 0.94 -5.21 -2.03
CA PHE A 305 1.47 -4.59 -0.83
C PHE A 305 2.98 -4.75 -0.75
N LEU A 306 3.66 -3.70 -0.34
CA LEU A 306 5.10 -3.66 -0.11
C LEU A 306 5.39 -3.16 1.29
N THR A 307 6.36 -3.78 1.98
CA THR A 307 7.03 -3.19 3.13
C THR A 307 8.54 -3.29 2.98
N ASP A 308 9.25 -2.20 3.23
CA ASP A 308 10.72 -2.14 3.16
C ASP A 308 11.33 -2.53 4.51
N PRO A 309 12.28 -3.47 4.56
CA PRO A 309 12.87 -3.94 5.80
C PRO A 309 13.94 -3.00 6.40
N ILE A 310 14.42 -2.01 5.64
CA ILE A 310 15.53 -1.13 6.07
C ILE A 310 15.21 0.32 5.69
N GLU A 311 15.42 1.21 6.65
CA GLU A 311 15.22 2.65 6.49
C GLU A 311 16.47 3.37 5.98
N ASP A 312 16.29 4.60 5.51
CA ASP A 312 17.37 5.48 5.08
C ASP A 312 18.11 6.15 6.25
N TRP A 313 17.47 6.21 7.42
CA TRP A 313 18.06 6.78 8.63
C TRP A 313 18.84 5.75 9.42
N PRO A 314 19.97 6.13 10.06
CA PRO A 314 20.71 5.23 10.92
C PRO A 314 19.88 4.71 12.10
N ARG A 315 19.73 3.39 12.18
CA ARG A 315 19.07 2.65 13.27
C ARG A 315 19.90 1.39 13.57
N ASP A 316 19.80 0.83 14.76
CA ASP A 316 20.40 -0.47 15.02
C ASP A 316 19.58 -1.62 14.41
N TRP A 317 20.21 -2.78 14.24
CA TRP A 317 19.56 -3.95 13.62
C TRP A 317 18.38 -4.49 14.42
N LYS A 318 18.34 -4.29 15.74
CA LYS A 318 17.21 -4.68 16.59
C LYS A 318 16.01 -3.79 16.32
N ASP A 319 16.23 -2.51 16.15
CA ASP A 319 15.22 -1.53 15.83
C ASP A 319 14.65 -1.78 14.41
N TYR A 320 15.49 -1.92 13.39
CA TYR A 320 15.06 -2.30 12.04
C TYR A 320 14.17 -3.55 12.05
N LYS A 321 14.65 -4.60 12.73
CA LYS A 321 13.90 -5.86 12.84
C LYS A 321 12.53 -5.68 13.47
N LYS A 322 12.45 -4.97 14.58
CA LYS A 322 11.20 -4.71 15.31
C LYS A 322 10.19 -3.99 14.44
N ASN A 323 10.64 -2.92 13.76
CA ASN A 323 9.75 -2.10 12.95
C ASN A 323 9.32 -2.80 11.66
N TYR A 324 10.22 -3.58 11.03
CA TYR A 324 9.85 -4.42 9.90
C TYR A 324 8.80 -5.47 10.28
N GLN A 325 8.90 -6.09 11.45
CA GLN A 325 7.88 -7.02 11.96
C GLN A 325 6.52 -6.33 12.15
N ALA A 326 6.51 -5.09 12.64
CA ALA A 326 5.28 -4.32 12.82
C ALA A 326 4.60 -3.99 11.49
N THR A 327 5.34 -3.46 10.51
CA THR A 327 4.81 -3.13 9.17
C THR A 327 4.42 -4.40 8.40
N PHE A 328 5.22 -5.46 8.48
CA PHE A 328 4.93 -6.75 7.87
C PHE A 328 3.66 -7.40 8.44
N THR A 329 3.44 -7.31 9.74
CA THR A 329 2.18 -7.78 10.34
C THR A 329 1.01 -6.94 9.84
N ALA A 330 1.14 -5.62 9.81
CA ALA A 330 0.08 -4.72 9.38
C ALA A 330 -0.40 -5.04 7.96
N GLN A 331 0.50 -5.28 6.99
CA GLN A 331 0.11 -5.65 5.62
C GLN A 331 -0.67 -6.97 5.57
N LEU A 332 -0.32 -7.94 6.40
CA LEU A 332 -0.95 -9.26 6.40
C LEU A 332 -2.34 -9.28 7.07
N LEU A 333 -2.71 -8.24 7.81
CA LEU A 333 -4.04 -8.12 8.42
C LEU A 333 -5.14 -7.73 7.41
N TYR A 334 -4.81 -7.58 6.13
CA TYR A 334 -5.76 -7.39 5.02
C TYR A 334 -5.97 -8.72 4.28
N PRO A 335 -6.99 -9.52 4.65
CA PRO A 335 -7.14 -10.89 4.16
C PRO A 335 -7.54 -10.99 2.69
N ASN A 336 -7.99 -9.92 2.09
CA ASN A 336 -8.38 -9.78 0.68
C ASN A 336 -7.19 -9.40 -0.23
N ILE A 337 -6.00 -9.15 0.31
CA ILE A 337 -4.77 -8.89 -0.45
C ILE A 337 -3.84 -10.09 -0.33
N ALA A 338 -3.37 -10.62 -1.47
CA ALA A 338 -2.43 -11.75 -1.54
C ALA A 338 -1.39 -11.56 -2.66
N ASP A 339 -1.27 -10.34 -3.17
CA ASP A 339 -0.25 -9.94 -4.12
C ASP A 339 0.74 -9.00 -3.41
N TYR A 340 2.05 -9.24 -3.61
CA TYR A 340 3.09 -8.54 -2.85
C TYR A 340 4.27 -8.15 -3.74
N GLU A 341 4.78 -6.94 -3.55
CA GLU A 341 6.18 -6.67 -3.81
C GLU A 341 6.96 -7.13 -2.58
N ILE A 342 7.75 -8.19 -2.74
CA ILE A 342 8.33 -8.90 -1.59
C ILE A 342 9.53 -8.18 -0.97
N MET A 343 10.19 -7.34 -1.75
CA MET A 343 11.34 -6.56 -1.32
C MET A 343 11.68 -5.49 -2.36
N PRO A 344 11.82 -4.23 -1.99
CA PRO A 344 12.37 -3.21 -2.88
C PRO A 344 13.91 -3.31 -2.88
N TRP A 345 14.53 -3.12 -4.03
CA TRP A 345 15.97 -2.95 -4.16
C TRP A 345 16.81 -3.98 -3.38
N PRO A 346 16.77 -5.29 -3.72
CA PRO A 346 17.51 -6.33 -2.99
C PRO A 346 19.03 -6.08 -2.97
N GLU A 347 19.59 -5.42 -4.00
CA GLU A 347 21.00 -4.98 -3.99
C GLU A 347 21.31 -3.99 -2.86
N ARG A 348 20.38 -3.06 -2.57
CA ARG A 348 20.51 -2.15 -1.44
C ARG A 348 20.58 -2.94 -0.14
N ILE A 349 19.74 -3.94 0.01
CA ILE A 349 19.60 -4.68 1.27
C ILE A 349 20.75 -5.67 1.46
N TYR A 350 21.04 -6.53 0.48
CA TYR A 350 22.04 -7.60 0.65
C TYR A 350 23.49 -7.16 0.36
N GLU A 351 23.68 -6.21 -0.55
CA GLU A 351 25.01 -5.70 -0.91
C GLU A 351 25.35 -4.37 -0.22
N GLY A 352 24.36 -3.70 0.37
CA GLY A 352 24.48 -2.40 1.00
C GLY A 352 25.29 -2.39 2.29
N LEU A 353 25.82 -1.22 2.64
CA LEU A 353 26.52 -0.96 3.89
C LEU A 353 25.75 0.10 4.68
N TYR A 354 25.39 -0.21 5.90
CA TYR A 354 24.54 0.59 6.77
C TYR A 354 25.30 1.16 7.95
N LYS A 355 25.05 2.44 8.25
CA LYS A 355 25.48 3.10 9.46
C LYS A 355 24.42 2.81 10.54
N THR A 356 24.70 1.84 11.41
CA THR A 356 23.78 1.40 12.47
C THR A 356 23.95 2.09 13.81
N ASP A 357 25.02 2.90 13.94
CA ASP A 357 25.26 3.76 15.09
C ASP A 357 25.42 5.21 14.61
N PRO A 358 24.51 6.14 15.01
CA PRO A 358 24.61 7.55 14.61
C PRO A 358 25.89 8.24 15.07
N ASN A 359 26.58 7.72 16.12
CA ASN A 359 27.81 8.26 16.67
C ASN A 359 29.07 7.65 16.06
N SER A 360 28.96 6.75 15.08
CA SER A 360 30.08 6.06 14.45
C SER A 360 30.01 6.19 12.94
N ASP A 361 31.11 6.32 12.26
CA ASP A 361 31.18 6.28 10.78
C ASP A 361 31.36 4.87 10.24
N LYS A 362 31.42 3.87 11.12
CA LYS A 362 31.48 2.46 10.73
C LYS A 362 30.18 2.10 10.01
N LYS A 363 30.31 1.47 8.83
CA LYS A 363 29.23 0.87 8.09
C LYS A 363 29.40 -0.64 8.07
N GLU A 364 28.28 -1.36 8.15
CA GLU A 364 28.28 -2.82 8.16
C GLU A 364 27.17 -3.38 7.28
N ARG A 365 27.36 -4.60 6.79
CA ARG A 365 26.33 -5.34 6.05
C ARG A 365 25.29 -5.87 7.02
N ILE A 366 24.11 -6.18 6.46
CA ILE A 366 23.06 -6.88 7.19
C ILE A 366 23.57 -8.16 7.84
N PRO A 367 23.29 -8.40 9.15
CA PRO A 367 23.66 -9.65 9.79
C PRO A 367 22.98 -10.86 9.17
N ARG A 368 23.71 -11.97 8.97
CA ARG A 368 23.17 -13.19 8.32
C ARG A 368 21.90 -13.72 8.98
N HIS A 369 21.77 -13.66 10.30
CA HIS A 369 20.55 -14.10 10.99
C HIS A 369 19.34 -13.21 10.65
N TYR A 370 19.56 -11.91 10.41
CA TYR A 370 18.47 -11.01 10.00
C TYR A 370 18.10 -11.23 8.53
N SER A 371 19.08 -11.41 7.63
CA SER A 371 18.79 -11.75 6.23
C SER A 371 18.08 -13.10 6.11
N THR A 372 18.43 -14.11 6.93
CA THR A 372 17.71 -15.39 7.01
C THR A 372 16.26 -15.19 7.43
N GLN A 373 16.01 -14.40 8.46
CA GLN A 373 14.64 -14.08 8.88
C GLN A 373 13.85 -13.37 7.77
N MET A 374 14.44 -12.39 7.10
CA MET A 374 13.80 -11.74 5.94
C MET A 374 13.44 -12.75 4.87
N GLN A 375 14.35 -13.68 4.52
CA GLN A 375 14.06 -14.70 3.53
C GLN A 375 12.89 -15.61 3.95
N VAL A 376 12.78 -16.00 5.22
CA VAL A 376 11.61 -16.73 5.73
C VAL A 376 10.32 -15.91 5.54
N MET A 377 10.35 -14.64 5.92
CA MET A 377 9.19 -13.75 5.82
C MET A 377 8.75 -13.56 4.36
N ILE A 378 9.66 -13.14 3.48
CA ILE A 378 9.32 -12.86 2.06
C ILE A 378 8.93 -14.13 1.30
N ASN A 379 9.55 -15.27 1.58
CA ASN A 379 9.15 -16.53 0.94
C ASN A 379 7.76 -17.00 1.37
N SER A 380 7.32 -16.67 2.59
CA SER A 380 5.96 -16.96 3.02
C SER A 380 4.90 -16.19 2.21
N LEU A 381 5.23 -15.01 1.66
CA LEU A 381 4.35 -14.22 0.79
C LEU A 381 4.01 -14.94 -0.51
N ASN A 382 4.95 -15.73 -1.08
CA ASN A 382 4.69 -16.55 -2.27
C ASN A 382 3.54 -17.56 -2.06
N GLN A 383 3.25 -17.92 -0.81
CA GLN A 383 2.24 -18.92 -0.43
C GLN A 383 1.07 -18.31 0.35
N MET A 384 1.09 -17.01 0.62
CA MET A 384 0.05 -16.35 1.41
C MET A 384 -1.32 -16.48 0.72
N PRO A 385 -2.32 -17.11 1.37
CA PRO A 385 -3.63 -17.26 0.76
C PRO A 385 -4.49 -16.00 0.96
N LEU A 386 -5.42 -15.76 0.05
CA LEU A 386 -6.61 -14.97 0.36
C LEU A 386 -7.38 -15.67 1.48
N SER A 387 -8.08 -14.92 2.32
CA SER A 387 -8.88 -15.48 3.41
C SER A 387 -10.24 -14.80 3.53
N ASN A 388 -11.26 -15.61 3.80
CA ASN A 388 -12.60 -15.13 4.16
C ASN A 388 -12.74 -14.87 5.66
N ASN A 389 -11.71 -15.18 6.45
CA ASN A 389 -11.69 -14.86 7.87
C ASN A 389 -11.60 -13.35 8.04
N LYS A 390 -12.29 -12.85 9.03
CA LYS A 390 -12.30 -11.44 9.37
C LYS A 390 -11.23 -11.14 10.42
N LEU A 391 -10.66 -9.96 10.32
CA LEU A 391 -9.84 -9.40 11.39
C LEU A 391 -10.70 -9.33 12.66
N SER A 392 -10.15 -9.80 13.75
CA SER A 392 -10.87 -9.83 15.03
C SER A 392 -11.19 -8.43 15.55
N GLY A 393 -12.39 -8.21 16.04
CA GLY A 393 -12.92 -6.93 16.50
C GLY A 393 -14.26 -6.61 15.83
N ASN A 394 -14.90 -5.53 16.24
CA ASN A 394 -16.15 -5.09 15.64
C ASN A 394 -15.85 -4.31 14.35
N GLU A 395 -16.35 -4.79 13.23
CA GLU A 395 -16.24 -4.11 11.93
C GLU A 395 -17.32 -3.03 11.77
N GLY A 396 -17.09 -2.11 10.83
CA GLY A 396 -18.09 -1.14 10.40
C GLY A 396 -17.83 0.31 10.83
N ILE A 397 -16.70 0.56 11.50
CA ILE A 397 -16.24 1.93 11.75
C ILE A 397 -15.33 2.35 10.61
N SER A 398 -15.66 3.46 9.95
CA SER A 398 -14.88 4.01 8.84
C SER A 398 -14.56 5.49 9.04
N VAL A 399 -13.40 5.92 8.53
CA VAL A 399 -12.96 7.32 8.51
C VAL A 399 -12.86 7.78 7.07
N LEU A 400 -13.55 8.86 6.73
CA LEU A 400 -13.52 9.47 5.41
C LEU A 400 -12.23 10.24 5.20
N MET A 401 -11.65 10.11 4.02
CA MET A 401 -10.50 10.90 3.56
C MET A 401 -10.69 11.33 2.09
N SER A 402 -9.92 12.30 1.66
CA SER A 402 -9.94 12.87 0.30
C SER A 402 -8.53 13.21 -0.15
N ASN A 403 -8.29 13.17 -1.47
CA ASN A 403 -7.04 13.65 -2.05
C ASN A 403 -6.72 15.09 -1.66
N SER A 404 -7.72 15.91 -1.38
CA SER A 404 -7.54 17.30 -0.89
C SER A 404 -6.96 17.41 0.51
N LEU A 405 -6.82 16.29 1.25
CA LEU A 405 -6.09 16.26 2.52
C LEU A 405 -4.67 16.85 2.39
N MET A 406 -4.04 16.72 1.22
CA MET A 406 -2.73 17.29 0.91
C MET A 406 -2.77 18.78 0.55
N PHE A 407 -3.94 19.36 0.22
CA PHE A 407 -4.02 20.69 -0.39
C PHE A 407 -3.83 21.84 0.59
N GLN A 408 -4.07 21.61 1.87
CA GLN A 408 -4.03 22.64 2.90
C GLN A 408 -2.93 22.41 3.96
N ARG A 409 -1.92 21.58 3.63
CA ARG A 409 -0.83 21.23 4.56
C ARG A 409 0.35 22.19 4.55
N PHE A 410 0.61 22.87 3.42
CA PHE A 410 1.75 23.79 3.26
C PHE A 410 1.51 24.80 2.15
N PRO A 411 1.89 26.10 2.33
CA PRO A 411 2.37 26.68 3.59
C PRO A 411 1.30 26.74 4.68
N VAL A 412 1.76 26.90 5.93
CA VAL A 412 0.87 27.07 7.07
C VAL A 412 0.34 28.51 7.09
N HIS A 413 -0.95 28.67 7.28
CA HIS A 413 -1.61 29.98 7.39
C HIS A 413 -2.17 30.20 8.79
N ALA A 414 -2.35 31.49 9.16
CA ALA A 414 -2.97 31.85 10.42
C ALA A 414 -4.37 31.21 10.57
N SER A 415 -4.71 30.79 11.76
CA SER A 415 -5.96 30.11 12.11
C SER A 415 -6.11 28.69 11.55
N TYR A 416 -5.05 28.11 10.98
CA TYR A 416 -5.01 26.72 10.57
C TYR A 416 -3.78 26.03 11.14
N ASP A 417 -4.00 24.93 11.84
CA ASP A 417 -2.99 24.05 12.36
C ASP A 417 -3.55 22.62 12.45
N ASP A 418 -2.86 21.67 11.86
CA ASP A 418 -3.16 20.23 11.91
C ASP A 418 -1.85 19.44 12.10
N PRO A 419 -1.24 19.52 13.32
CA PRO A 419 0.04 18.92 13.58
C PRO A 419 -0.04 17.39 13.40
N GLN A 420 0.90 16.82 12.66
CA GLN A 420 1.02 15.37 12.44
C GLN A 420 -0.29 14.69 12.01
N LEU A 421 -1.09 15.34 11.14
CA LEU A 421 -2.44 14.86 10.75
C LEU A 421 -3.37 14.57 11.94
N ALA A 422 -3.31 15.36 13.00
CA ALA A 422 -4.08 15.13 14.21
C ALA A 422 -5.59 15.08 13.97
N ASN A 423 -6.13 15.77 12.93
CA ASN A 423 -7.53 15.64 12.56
C ASN A 423 -7.90 14.25 12.03
N PHE A 424 -7.02 13.61 11.28
CA PHE A 424 -7.23 12.23 10.80
C PHE A 424 -7.05 11.22 11.96
N TYR A 425 -5.93 11.31 12.67
CA TYR A 425 -5.64 10.38 13.76
C TYR A 425 -6.60 10.53 14.94
N GLY A 426 -7.16 11.72 15.17
CA GLY A 426 -8.19 11.96 16.19
C GLY A 426 -9.50 11.23 15.91
N LEU A 427 -9.80 10.90 14.65
CA LEU A 427 -10.94 10.05 14.29
C LEU A 427 -10.60 8.57 14.32
N ALA A 428 -9.38 8.18 13.95
CA ALA A 428 -9.00 6.79 13.75
C ALA A 428 -8.46 6.11 15.03
N LEU A 429 -7.47 6.71 15.71
CA LEU A 429 -6.74 6.07 16.82
C LEU A 429 -7.61 5.76 18.04
N PRO A 430 -8.62 6.56 18.42
CA PRO A 430 -9.48 6.21 19.55
C PRO A 430 -10.13 4.84 19.46
N PHE A 431 -10.41 4.35 18.26
CA PHE A 431 -11.01 3.05 17.99
C PHE A 431 -9.94 1.99 17.70
N LEU A 432 -8.95 2.33 16.87
CA LEU A 432 -7.87 1.41 16.53
C LEU A 432 -7.13 0.92 17.78
N LYS A 433 -6.81 1.83 18.71
CA LYS A 433 -6.17 1.50 19.99
C LYS A 433 -7.08 0.72 20.97
N ARG A 434 -8.34 0.52 20.62
CA ARG A 434 -9.30 -0.30 21.36
C ARG A 434 -9.64 -1.62 20.68
N GLY A 435 -8.82 -2.05 19.70
CA GLY A 435 -9.02 -3.31 18.99
C GLY A 435 -10.28 -3.31 18.09
N VAL A 436 -10.73 -2.14 17.65
CA VAL A 436 -11.77 -1.97 16.64
C VAL A 436 -11.09 -1.69 15.31
N PRO A 437 -11.20 -2.57 14.31
CA PRO A 437 -10.64 -2.33 12.99
C PRO A 437 -11.26 -1.09 12.35
N VAL A 438 -10.45 -0.06 12.12
CA VAL A 438 -10.88 1.16 11.45
C VAL A 438 -10.59 1.01 9.95
N LYS A 439 -11.63 1.18 9.12
CA LYS A 439 -11.50 1.22 7.67
C LYS A 439 -11.41 2.68 7.22
N THR A 440 -10.58 2.98 6.24
CA THR A 440 -10.60 4.27 5.55
C THR A 440 -11.58 4.21 4.37
N VAL A 441 -12.15 5.34 3.98
CA VAL A 441 -13.00 5.49 2.81
C VAL A 441 -12.60 6.75 2.07
N HIS A 442 -12.25 6.63 0.79
CA HIS A 442 -11.97 7.80 -0.04
C HIS A 442 -13.25 8.39 -0.57
N ILE A 443 -13.43 9.71 -0.36
CA ILE A 443 -14.63 10.43 -0.81
C ILE A 443 -14.80 10.36 -2.33
N GLU A 444 -13.70 10.27 -3.07
CA GLU A 444 -13.68 10.11 -4.53
C GLU A 444 -14.33 8.79 -4.98
N ASN A 445 -14.40 7.81 -4.11
CA ASN A 445 -14.92 6.47 -4.40
C ASN A 445 -16.33 6.21 -3.82
N VAL A 446 -16.95 7.16 -3.11
CA VAL A 446 -18.28 6.91 -2.48
C VAL A 446 -19.42 6.67 -3.49
N GLY A 447 -19.20 6.96 -4.75
CA GLY A 447 -20.09 6.61 -5.85
C GLY A 447 -20.11 5.11 -6.20
N TYR A 448 -19.10 4.35 -5.80
CA TYR A 448 -19.07 2.90 -5.94
C TYR A 448 -19.80 2.24 -4.78
N LYS A 449 -20.72 1.32 -5.09
CA LYS A 449 -21.53 0.62 -4.09
C LYS A 449 -20.71 -0.05 -2.99
N GLU A 450 -19.56 -0.58 -3.34
CA GLU A 450 -18.65 -1.33 -2.47
C GLU A 450 -17.92 -0.44 -1.47
N ALA A 451 -17.77 0.86 -1.75
CA ALA A 451 -17.01 1.79 -0.90
C ALA A 451 -17.57 1.87 0.53
N LEU A 452 -18.90 1.96 0.65
CA LEU A 452 -19.61 2.08 1.93
C LEU A 452 -20.37 0.80 2.34
N ALA A 453 -20.26 -0.30 1.58
CA ALA A 453 -21.08 -1.51 1.78
C ALA A 453 -20.99 -2.10 3.20
N ASN A 454 -19.81 -2.08 3.81
CA ASN A 454 -19.57 -2.62 5.15
C ASN A 454 -19.47 -1.54 6.24
N THR A 455 -19.72 -0.27 5.89
CA THR A 455 -19.66 0.84 6.83
C THR A 455 -20.99 0.96 7.58
N LYS A 456 -20.93 0.97 8.91
CA LYS A 456 -22.06 1.22 9.82
C LYS A 456 -22.06 2.66 10.32
N VAL A 457 -20.88 3.11 10.78
CA VAL A 457 -20.64 4.48 11.23
C VAL A 457 -19.50 5.07 10.41
N LEU A 458 -19.77 6.16 9.72
CA LEU A 458 -18.79 6.93 8.97
C LEU A 458 -18.41 8.18 9.75
N LEU A 459 -17.13 8.29 10.09
CA LEU A 459 -16.54 9.47 10.72
C LEU A 459 -15.95 10.37 9.64
N MET A 460 -16.26 11.65 9.68
CA MET A 460 -15.73 12.61 8.71
C MET A 460 -15.50 14.00 9.28
N THR A 461 -14.65 14.73 8.60
CA THR A 461 -14.38 16.15 8.88
C THR A 461 -14.02 16.88 7.59
N TYR A 462 -14.32 18.18 7.54
CA TYR A 462 -13.77 19.09 6.53
C TYR A 462 -12.76 20.09 7.12
N SER A 463 -12.26 19.82 8.34
CA SER A 463 -11.22 20.66 8.96
C SER A 463 -9.84 20.49 8.33
N ASN A 464 -9.55 19.36 7.69
CA ASN A 464 -8.26 19.08 7.08
C ASN A 464 -8.32 18.74 5.58
N MET A 465 -9.51 18.68 5.00
CA MET A 465 -9.75 18.36 3.58
C MET A 465 -11.00 19.05 3.07
N LYS A 466 -11.19 19.10 1.76
CA LYS A 466 -12.41 19.60 1.12
C LYS A 466 -12.82 18.62 -0.01
N PRO A 467 -14.13 18.41 -0.24
CA PRO A 467 -14.59 17.53 -1.32
C PRO A 467 -14.29 18.16 -2.69
N LEU A 468 -13.67 17.39 -3.59
CA LEU A 468 -13.31 17.86 -4.92
C LEU A 468 -14.52 18.03 -5.83
N GLU A 469 -15.59 17.25 -5.60
CA GLU A 469 -16.78 17.21 -6.42
C GLU A 469 -18.05 17.20 -5.58
N GLU A 470 -19.08 17.89 -6.07
CA GLU A 470 -20.40 17.98 -5.46
C GLU A 470 -21.09 16.61 -5.33
N LYS A 471 -20.94 15.76 -6.35
CA LYS A 471 -21.63 14.48 -6.46
C LYS A 471 -21.33 13.52 -5.29
N ALA A 472 -20.17 13.65 -4.66
CA ALA A 472 -19.85 12.88 -3.47
C ALA A 472 -20.85 13.12 -2.32
N HIS A 473 -21.35 14.35 -2.19
CA HIS A 473 -22.37 14.68 -1.17
C HIS A 473 -23.72 14.02 -1.44
N GLU A 474 -24.11 13.89 -2.70
CA GLU A 474 -25.35 13.18 -3.09
C GLU A 474 -25.27 11.71 -2.66
N HIS A 475 -24.14 11.03 -2.97
CA HIS A 475 -23.93 9.64 -2.59
C HIS A 475 -23.89 9.44 -1.06
N LEU A 476 -23.24 10.36 -0.33
CA LEU A 476 -23.24 10.33 1.14
C LEU A 476 -24.65 10.52 1.72
N ALA A 477 -25.43 11.46 1.17
CA ALA A 477 -26.81 11.68 1.58
C ALA A 477 -27.70 10.46 1.30
N GLU A 478 -27.57 9.83 0.13
CA GLU A 478 -28.28 8.59 -0.21
C GLU A 478 -27.92 7.45 0.74
N TRP A 479 -26.61 7.31 1.08
CA TRP A 479 -26.15 6.30 2.02
C TRP A 479 -26.76 6.51 3.43
N VAL A 480 -26.78 7.75 3.95
CA VAL A 480 -27.44 8.06 5.22
C VAL A 480 -28.92 7.77 5.14
N LYS A 481 -29.62 8.21 4.06
CA LYS A 481 -31.05 7.97 3.86
C LYS A 481 -31.41 6.47 3.89
N ALA A 482 -30.49 5.62 3.41
CA ALA A 482 -30.65 4.16 3.41
C ALA A 482 -30.42 3.52 4.80
N GLY A 483 -29.89 4.24 5.80
CA GLY A 483 -29.67 3.74 7.16
C GLY A 483 -28.25 3.94 7.68
N GLY A 484 -27.37 4.57 6.92
CA GLY A 484 -26.00 4.90 7.35
C GLY A 484 -25.98 5.86 8.52
N GLN A 485 -25.03 5.70 9.42
CA GLN A 485 -24.82 6.56 10.57
C GLN A 485 -23.61 7.47 10.31
N LEU A 486 -23.83 8.75 10.09
CA LEU A 486 -22.79 9.73 9.82
C LEU A 486 -22.46 10.54 11.06
N ILE A 487 -21.18 10.61 11.44
CA ILE A 487 -20.70 11.53 12.47
C ILE A 487 -19.79 12.55 11.80
N PHE A 488 -20.23 13.78 11.77
CA PHE A 488 -19.43 14.91 11.28
C PHE A 488 -18.78 15.63 12.47
N CYS A 489 -17.47 15.72 12.45
CA CYS A 489 -16.68 16.47 13.43
C CYS A 489 -16.03 17.69 12.76
N GLY A 490 -16.16 18.85 13.32
CA GLY A 490 -15.52 20.06 12.79
C GLY A 490 -16.25 21.34 13.08
N THR A 491 -15.49 22.41 13.18
CA THR A 491 -16.01 23.76 13.47
C THR A 491 -16.38 24.54 12.21
N ASP A 492 -15.89 24.12 11.04
CA ASP A 492 -15.98 24.81 9.75
C ASP A 492 -15.40 26.24 9.78
N LYS A 493 -14.34 26.45 10.60
CA LYS A 493 -13.73 27.77 10.83
C LYS A 493 -12.32 27.90 10.29
N ASP A 494 -11.76 26.84 9.66
CA ASP A 494 -10.45 26.95 9.05
C ASP A 494 -10.49 27.90 7.82
N PRO A 495 -9.36 28.55 7.46
CA PRO A 495 -9.34 29.56 6.42
C PRO A 495 -9.57 29.02 5.01
N PHE A 496 -9.57 27.69 4.83
CA PHE A 496 -9.81 27.04 3.53
C PHE A 496 -11.29 26.78 3.24
N GLN A 497 -12.20 27.05 4.19
CA GLN A 497 -13.65 26.94 3.96
C GLN A 497 -14.14 27.91 2.87
N SER A 498 -13.51 29.08 2.78
CA SER A 498 -13.90 30.19 1.88
C SER A 498 -13.17 30.20 0.53
N VAL A 499 -12.29 29.21 0.24
CA VAL A 499 -11.65 29.10 -1.08
C VAL A 499 -12.72 29.00 -2.17
N GLN A 500 -12.48 29.66 -3.32
CA GLN A 500 -13.44 29.66 -4.41
C GLN A 500 -13.47 28.31 -5.13
N GLU A 501 -14.50 27.56 -4.81
CA GLU A 501 -14.72 26.20 -5.32
C GLU A 501 -16.19 25.97 -5.64
N TRP A 502 -16.55 24.76 -6.06
CA TRP A 502 -17.89 24.40 -6.51
C TRP A 502 -19.01 24.72 -5.48
N TRP A 503 -18.71 24.78 -4.16
CA TRP A 503 -19.73 25.06 -3.14
C TRP A 503 -20.05 26.55 -2.99
N ASN A 504 -19.21 27.46 -3.48
CA ASN A 504 -19.42 28.91 -3.35
C ASN A 504 -19.24 29.70 -4.66
N THR A 505 -19.26 28.99 -5.81
CA THR A 505 -19.19 29.56 -7.15
C THR A 505 -20.39 29.13 -8.00
N ASN A 506 -20.53 29.68 -9.20
CA ASN A 506 -21.58 29.31 -10.17
C ASN A 506 -23.01 29.38 -9.59
N GLY A 507 -23.30 30.42 -8.79
CA GLY A 507 -24.62 30.64 -8.20
C GLY A 507 -24.86 29.95 -6.86
N LYS A 508 -23.85 29.24 -6.32
CA LYS A 508 -23.85 28.70 -4.97
C LYS A 508 -23.13 29.66 -4.01
N ASN A 509 -23.64 29.76 -2.78
CA ASN A 509 -23.14 30.70 -1.76
C ASN A 509 -22.98 30.02 -0.39
N PHE A 510 -22.55 28.76 -0.36
CA PHE A 510 -22.31 28.06 0.90
C PHE A 510 -21.00 28.58 1.54
N SER A 511 -21.03 28.87 2.84
CA SER A 511 -19.85 29.34 3.58
C SER A 511 -18.84 28.22 3.84
N ALA A 512 -19.31 26.97 3.80
CA ALA A 512 -18.50 25.75 3.93
C ALA A 512 -19.12 24.62 3.12
N PRO A 513 -18.33 23.65 2.60
CA PRO A 513 -18.88 22.52 1.86
C PRO A 513 -19.83 21.65 2.72
N SER A 514 -19.67 21.63 4.04
CA SER A 514 -20.57 20.93 4.96
C SER A 514 -22.01 21.45 4.92
N GLU A 515 -22.22 22.75 4.66
CA GLU A 515 -23.57 23.33 4.55
C GLU A 515 -24.34 22.73 3.36
N HIS A 516 -23.66 22.49 2.25
CA HIS A 516 -24.25 21.79 1.10
C HIS A 516 -24.64 20.35 1.47
N LEU A 517 -23.72 19.60 2.11
CA LEU A 517 -24.00 18.22 2.53
C LEU A 517 -25.21 18.16 3.48
N PHE A 518 -25.24 19.06 4.47
CA PHE A 518 -26.36 19.13 5.43
C PHE A 518 -27.66 19.56 4.76
N GLY A 519 -27.59 20.50 3.81
CA GLY A 519 -28.76 20.95 3.04
C GLY A 519 -29.44 19.81 2.28
N LEU A 520 -28.68 18.89 1.66
CA LEU A 520 -29.19 17.67 1.01
C LEU A 520 -29.92 16.74 1.98
N MET A 521 -29.58 16.81 3.26
CA MET A 521 -30.20 16.03 4.34
C MET A 521 -31.28 16.81 5.11
N GLY A 522 -31.70 17.98 4.60
CA GLY A 522 -32.73 18.80 5.21
C GLY A 522 -32.30 19.57 6.47
N ILE A 523 -31.01 19.60 6.77
CA ILE A 523 -30.44 20.31 7.90
C ILE A 523 -30.02 21.70 7.43
N LYS A 524 -30.65 22.75 7.95
CA LYS A 524 -30.46 24.13 7.45
C LYS A 524 -29.36 24.87 8.19
N GLY A 525 -28.63 25.70 7.46
CA GLY A 525 -27.64 26.64 7.98
C GLY A 525 -26.42 25.96 8.61
N SER A 526 -25.86 26.56 9.64
CA SER A 526 -24.74 26.03 10.42
C SER A 526 -25.26 25.36 11.70
N PRO A 527 -25.59 24.06 11.64
CA PRO A 527 -26.21 23.34 12.75
C PRO A 527 -25.26 23.26 13.95
N LYS A 528 -25.82 23.24 15.16
CA LYS A 528 -25.09 23.00 16.41
C LYS A 528 -24.86 21.53 16.65
N ASP A 529 -24.13 21.18 17.70
CA ASP A 529 -24.03 19.81 18.22
C ASP A 529 -25.42 19.19 18.33
N GLY A 530 -25.62 17.99 17.83
CA GLY A 530 -26.90 17.30 17.90
C GLY A 530 -27.04 16.15 16.91
N ASN A 531 -28.18 15.46 17.03
CA ASN A 531 -28.55 14.34 16.20
C ASN A 531 -29.71 14.76 15.26
N TYR A 532 -29.54 14.48 13.98
CA TYR A 532 -30.49 14.85 12.93
C TYR A 532 -30.87 13.58 12.15
N SER A 533 -32.13 13.20 12.18
CA SER A 533 -32.63 12.02 11.44
C SER A 533 -32.78 12.36 9.97
N PHE A 534 -32.34 11.46 9.10
CA PHE A 534 -32.53 11.56 7.66
C PHE A 534 -32.81 10.19 7.04
N GLY A 535 -34.06 9.98 6.58
CA GLY A 535 -34.50 8.67 6.11
C GLY A 535 -34.46 7.64 7.24
N LYS A 536 -33.69 6.56 7.03
CA LYS A 536 -33.45 5.51 8.04
C LYS A 536 -32.18 5.72 8.86
N GLY A 537 -31.36 6.70 8.50
CA GLY A 537 -30.08 6.98 9.15
C GLY A 537 -30.10 8.24 9.98
N THR A 538 -28.93 8.57 10.51
CA THR A 538 -28.74 9.73 11.39
C THR A 538 -27.45 10.46 11.03
N VAL A 539 -27.49 11.77 11.09
CA VAL A 539 -26.32 12.65 11.06
C VAL A 539 -26.11 13.19 12.47
N GLN A 540 -25.03 12.81 13.11
CA GLN A 540 -24.59 13.40 14.38
C GLN A 540 -23.53 14.45 14.11
N ILE A 541 -23.72 15.65 14.60
CA ILE A 541 -22.80 16.77 14.43
C ILE A 541 -22.12 17.05 15.76
N ILE A 542 -20.78 17.10 15.71
CA ILE A 542 -19.90 17.44 16.83
C ILE A 542 -19.06 18.63 16.40
N ARG A 543 -19.35 19.83 16.93
CA ARG A 543 -18.66 21.07 16.60
C ARG A 543 -17.32 21.18 17.36
N THR A 544 -16.48 20.16 17.14
CA THR A 544 -15.11 20.05 17.65
C THR A 544 -14.24 19.53 16.53
N ASP A 545 -13.12 20.17 16.27
CA ASP A 545 -12.15 19.68 15.28
C ASP A 545 -11.50 18.39 15.80
N PRO A 546 -11.39 17.34 14.99
CA PRO A 546 -10.91 16.03 15.46
C PRO A 546 -9.52 16.04 16.09
N LYS A 547 -8.65 16.98 15.72
CA LYS A 547 -7.32 17.15 16.33
C LYS A 547 -7.40 17.28 17.85
N GLU A 548 -8.48 17.87 18.36
CA GLU A 548 -8.70 18.03 19.80
C GLU A 548 -8.83 16.68 20.52
N PHE A 549 -9.30 15.65 19.82
CA PHE A 549 -9.42 14.30 20.36
C PHE A 549 -8.06 13.56 20.42
N ALA A 550 -7.09 13.99 19.62
CA ALA A 550 -5.75 13.43 19.58
C ALA A 550 -4.77 14.15 20.50
N ILE A 551 -4.72 15.50 20.41
CA ILE A 551 -3.71 16.31 21.09
C ILE A 551 -4.03 16.65 22.55
N LYS A 552 -5.28 16.44 22.99
CA LYS A 552 -5.68 16.63 24.39
C LYS A 552 -5.93 15.30 25.07
N SER A 553 -5.34 15.13 26.25
CA SER A 553 -5.54 13.92 27.06
C SER A 553 -7.01 13.74 27.42
N ASN A 554 -7.50 12.50 27.29
CA ASN A 554 -8.88 12.07 27.60
C ASN A 554 -10.01 12.83 26.85
N ASN A 555 -9.70 13.58 25.80
CA ASN A 555 -10.70 14.38 25.08
C ASN A 555 -11.52 13.56 24.06
N SER A 556 -11.13 12.32 23.73
CA SER A 556 -11.83 11.47 22.77
C SER A 556 -13.13 10.84 23.31
N GLN A 557 -13.44 10.95 24.61
CA GLN A 557 -14.60 10.29 25.24
C GLN A 557 -15.94 10.68 24.60
N LYS A 558 -16.10 11.97 24.23
CA LYS A 558 -17.31 12.45 23.54
C LYS A 558 -17.49 11.76 22.19
N LEU A 559 -16.41 11.61 21.41
CA LEU A 559 -16.44 10.92 20.13
C LEU A 559 -16.73 9.42 20.31
N ILE A 560 -16.06 8.77 21.28
CA ILE A 560 -16.24 7.35 21.56
C ILE A 560 -17.72 7.06 21.89
N LYS A 561 -18.32 7.83 22.81
CA LYS A 561 -19.73 7.69 23.19
C LYS A 561 -20.66 7.91 21.98
N ALA A 562 -20.40 8.91 21.16
CA ALA A 562 -21.19 9.16 19.96
C ALA A 562 -21.14 7.97 18.98
N VAL A 563 -19.96 7.38 18.78
CA VAL A 563 -19.79 6.21 17.92
C VAL A 563 -20.49 4.98 18.52
N GLU A 564 -20.40 4.74 19.83
CA GLU A 564 -21.11 3.65 20.50
C GLU A 564 -22.62 3.72 20.26
N GLU A 565 -23.21 4.91 20.48
CA GLU A 565 -24.64 5.14 20.27
C GLU A 565 -25.03 4.92 18.79
N ARG A 566 -24.29 5.50 17.84
CA ARG A 566 -24.57 5.34 16.40
C ARG A 566 -24.34 3.90 15.91
N TYR A 567 -23.39 3.19 16.50
CA TYR A 567 -23.14 1.79 16.16
C TYR A 567 -24.30 0.88 16.62
N GLU A 568 -24.84 1.10 17.83
CA GLU A 568 -26.05 0.43 18.30
C GLU A 568 -27.27 0.74 17.44
N ASP A 569 -27.47 1.99 17.06
CA ASP A 569 -28.57 2.43 16.17
C ASP A 569 -28.50 1.77 14.77
N SER A 570 -27.31 1.42 14.31
CA SER A 570 -27.12 0.70 13.04
C SER A 570 -27.54 -0.78 13.09
N ALA A 571 -28.07 -1.25 14.23
CA ALA A 571 -28.38 -2.64 14.51
C ALA A 571 -27.16 -3.60 14.49
N ALA A 572 -25.95 -3.06 14.60
CA ALA A 572 -24.70 -3.85 14.65
C ALA A 572 -24.39 -4.40 16.06
N GLY A 573 -25.22 -4.09 17.06
CA GLY A 573 -25.01 -4.44 18.46
C GLY A 573 -24.05 -3.49 19.16
N LYS A 574 -23.47 -3.92 20.29
CA LYS A 574 -22.56 -3.09 21.08
C LYS A 574 -21.12 -3.24 20.62
N LEU A 575 -20.37 -2.14 20.58
CA LEU A 575 -18.93 -2.19 20.42
C LEU A 575 -18.27 -2.91 21.61
N LYS A 576 -17.38 -3.85 21.28
CA LYS A 576 -16.57 -4.56 22.26
C LYS A 576 -15.12 -4.18 22.06
N TYR A 577 -14.48 -3.77 23.12
CA TYR A 577 -13.09 -3.33 23.11
C TYR A 577 -12.15 -4.42 23.58
N LYS A 578 -10.96 -4.44 23.03
CA LYS A 578 -9.85 -5.33 23.39
C LYS A 578 -8.51 -4.67 23.01
N ASN A 579 -7.43 -5.22 23.52
CA ASN A 579 -6.09 -4.67 23.26
C ASN A 579 -5.32 -5.43 22.19
N ASN A 580 -6.00 -6.14 21.28
CA ASN A 580 -5.29 -6.95 20.28
C ASN A 580 -6.08 -7.12 18.99
N TYR A 581 -5.36 -7.46 17.94
CA TYR A 581 -5.88 -7.98 16.69
C TYR A 581 -5.40 -9.42 16.48
N TYR A 582 -6.26 -10.24 15.90
CA TYR A 582 -5.95 -11.60 15.48
C TYR A 582 -6.59 -11.88 14.13
N LEU A 583 -5.82 -12.53 13.25
CA LEU A 583 -6.29 -13.01 11.96
C LEU A 583 -5.64 -14.35 11.61
N GLN A 584 -6.46 -15.30 11.13
CA GLN A 584 -6.00 -16.56 10.56
C GLN A 584 -6.11 -16.51 9.04
N ARG A 585 -5.01 -16.81 8.34
CA ARG A 585 -4.95 -16.93 6.87
C ARG A 585 -4.41 -18.31 6.49
N GLY A 586 -5.30 -19.25 6.16
CA GLY A 586 -4.90 -20.65 6.00
C GLY A 586 -4.22 -21.18 7.26
N PRO A 587 -2.96 -21.68 7.17
CA PRO A 587 -2.20 -22.13 8.34
C PRO A 587 -1.48 -21.00 9.07
N PHE A 588 -1.49 -19.77 8.54
CA PHE A 588 -0.83 -18.63 9.15
C PHE A 588 -1.72 -17.96 10.18
N GLU A 589 -1.15 -17.65 11.34
CA GLU A 589 -1.79 -16.92 12.42
C GLU A 589 -1.02 -15.63 12.71
N LEU A 590 -1.73 -14.54 12.76
CA LEU A 590 -1.23 -13.17 12.91
C LEU A 590 -1.82 -12.57 14.18
N VAL A 591 -0.98 -11.97 14.98
CA VAL A 591 -1.37 -11.29 16.23
C VAL A 591 -0.67 -9.93 16.29
N ALA A 592 -1.40 -8.91 16.70
CA ALA A 592 -0.83 -7.64 17.12
C ALA A 592 -1.43 -7.25 18.47
N VAL A 593 -0.61 -7.07 19.47
CA VAL A 593 -1.05 -6.63 20.79
C VAL A 593 -0.73 -5.15 20.95
N LEU A 594 -1.75 -4.36 21.23
CA LEU A 594 -1.66 -2.91 21.24
C LEU A 594 -1.16 -2.40 22.60
N ASP A 595 -0.18 -1.51 22.58
CA ASP A 595 0.13 -0.65 23.71
C ASP A 595 -0.86 0.54 23.77
N GLU A 596 -0.81 1.33 24.82
CA GLU A 596 -1.73 2.49 25.00
C GLU A 596 -3.21 2.14 24.76
N SER A 597 -3.61 0.91 25.09
CA SER A 597 -4.95 0.37 24.86
C SER A 597 -5.80 0.38 26.14
N ILE A 598 -6.91 -0.39 26.13
CA ILE A 598 -7.82 -0.51 27.28
C ILE A 598 -7.23 -1.37 28.42
N SER A 599 -6.22 -2.18 28.12
CA SER A 599 -5.47 -2.96 29.12
C SER A 599 -4.04 -3.19 28.62
N ASN A 600 -3.18 -3.61 29.55
CA ASN A 600 -1.81 -4.05 29.26
C ASN A 600 -1.68 -5.59 29.32
N ASP A 601 -2.77 -6.31 29.09
CA ASP A 601 -2.78 -7.77 29.13
C ASP A 601 -2.02 -8.35 27.94
N ASN A 602 -1.25 -9.39 28.20
CA ASN A 602 -0.62 -10.16 27.14
C ASN A 602 -1.66 -11.01 26.40
N TYR A 603 -1.40 -11.28 25.13
CA TYR A 603 -2.18 -12.26 24.36
C TYR A 603 -1.42 -13.59 24.27
N THR A 604 -2.08 -14.69 24.56
CA THR A 604 -1.47 -16.03 24.46
C THR A 604 -2.15 -16.83 23.36
N LEU A 605 -1.37 -17.10 22.29
CA LEU A 605 -1.76 -18.02 21.22
C LEU A 605 -1.38 -19.45 21.59
N LYS A 606 -2.27 -20.42 21.35
CA LYS A 606 -2.05 -21.84 21.62
C LYS A 606 -2.09 -22.65 20.34
N GLY A 607 -1.25 -23.68 20.24
CA GLY A 607 -1.16 -24.58 19.08
C GLY A 607 0.27 -25.07 18.87
N THR A 608 0.48 -25.92 17.88
CA THR A 608 1.83 -26.29 17.44
C THR A 608 2.35 -25.21 16.48
N LEU A 609 2.99 -24.18 17.05
CA LEU A 609 3.31 -22.92 16.41
C LEU A 609 4.78 -22.86 15.99
N ILE A 610 5.06 -22.67 14.70
CA ILE A 610 6.40 -22.31 14.20
C ILE A 610 6.44 -20.77 14.16
N ASP A 611 7.39 -20.17 14.88
CA ASP A 611 7.57 -18.70 14.91
C ASP A 611 8.34 -18.26 13.67
N LEU A 612 7.67 -17.53 12.77
CA LEU A 612 8.25 -17.06 11.50
C LEU A 612 9.03 -15.75 11.67
N PHE A 613 8.93 -15.11 12.82
CA PHE A 613 9.76 -13.96 13.17
C PHE A 613 11.07 -14.33 13.86
N ASP A 614 11.29 -15.62 14.11
CA ASP A 614 12.54 -16.12 14.65
C ASP A 614 13.34 -16.85 13.56
N PRO A 615 14.59 -16.44 13.24
CA PRO A 615 15.41 -17.06 12.19
C PRO A 615 15.78 -18.52 12.48
N THR A 616 15.49 -19.06 13.69
CA THR A 616 15.72 -20.47 14.05
C THR A 616 14.48 -21.35 13.90
N LEU A 617 13.33 -20.76 13.53
CA LEU A 617 12.04 -21.44 13.37
C LEU A 617 11.68 -22.36 14.55
N PRO A 618 11.67 -21.87 15.80
CA PRO A 618 11.34 -22.68 16.96
C PRO A 618 9.87 -23.09 16.95
N ILE A 619 9.57 -24.20 17.65
CA ILE A 619 8.20 -24.67 17.82
C ILE A 619 7.75 -24.40 19.26
N TYR A 620 6.59 -23.78 19.38
CA TYR A 620 5.92 -23.53 20.67
C TYR A 620 4.59 -24.25 20.74
N THR A 621 4.20 -24.70 21.94
CA THR A 621 2.83 -25.19 22.22
C THR A 621 1.90 -24.02 22.59
N SER A 622 2.50 -22.95 23.05
CA SER A 622 1.84 -21.67 23.29
C SER A 622 2.88 -20.56 23.21
N LYS A 623 2.48 -19.40 22.71
CA LYS A 623 3.33 -18.19 22.64
C LYS A 623 2.57 -17.02 23.24
N THR A 624 3.21 -16.31 24.13
CA THR A 624 2.71 -15.08 24.72
C THR A 624 3.31 -13.88 23.97
N ILE A 625 2.48 -12.94 23.56
CA ILE A 625 2.81 -11.70 22.87
C ILE A 625 2.42 -10.55 23.82
N SER A 626 3.34 -9.63 24.05
CA SER A 626 3.17 -8.50 24.96
C SER A 626 2.61 -7.26 24.25
N PRO A 627 2.05 -6.28 24.97
CA PRO A 627 1.66 -5.00 24.39
C PRO A 627 2.79 -4.32 23.61
N GLY A 628 2.47 -3.85 22.41
CA GLY A 628 3.43 -3.26 21.46
C GLY A 628 4.22 -4.26 20.63
N GLU A 629 3.93 -5.56 20.76
CA GLU A 629 4.56 -6.64 19.99
C GLU A 629 3.60 -7.27 18.98
N GLN A 630 4.19 -7.91 17.97
CA GLN A 630 3.49 -8.64 16.92
C GLN A 630 3.97 -10.10 16.89
N GLY A 631 3.11 -10.98 16.39
CA GLY A 631 3.42 -12.40 16.20
C GLY A 631 2.96 -12.87 14.83
N TYR A 632 3.81 -13.68 14.20
CA TYR A 632 3.54 -14.31 12.91
C TYR A 632 3.94 -15.77 12.97
N PHE A 633 2.95 -16.65 12.89
CA PHE A 633 3.15 -18.09 13.14
C PHE A 633 2.58 -18.92 12.00
N PHE A 634 3.25 -20.05 11.73
CA PHE A 634 2.65 -21.15 11.00
C PHE A 634 2.13 -22.18 12.02
N ASN A 635 0.82 -22.41 12.05
CA ASN A 635 0.22 -23.37 12.97
C ASN A 635 0.08 -24.74 12.30
N VAL A 636 0.89 -25.69 12.71
CA VAL A 636 0.92 -27.07 12.19
C VAL A 636 -0.41 -27.80 12.43
N ASP A 637 -1.17 -27.40 13.46
CA ASP A 637 -2.45 -28.04 13.79
C ASP A 637 -3.55 -27.73 12.78
N LEU A 638 -3.39 -26.67 11.99
CA LEU A 638 -4.31 -26.26 10.93
C LEU A 638 -4.07 -27.01 9.60
N ILE A 639 -3.03 -27.84 9.50
CA ILE A 639 -2.79 -28.68 8.33
C ILE A 639 -3.80 -29.82 8.29
N LYS A 640 -4.57 -29.91 7.20
CA LYS A 640 -5.62 -30.92 7.03
C LYS A 640 -5.07 -32.34 6.89
N ASP A 641 -3.98 -32.52 6.14
CA ASP A 641 -3.37 -33.82 5.87
C ASP A 641 -1.90 -33.83 6.31
N LYS A 642 -1.65 -34.24 7.53
CA LYS A 642 -0.31 -34.36 8.12
C LYS A 642 0.47 -35.58 7.62
N THR A 643 -0.11 -36.42 6.76
CA THR A 643 0.58 -37.58 6.19
C THR A 643 1.35 -37.22 4.93
N LYS A 644 1.08 -36.07 4.30
CA LYS A 644 1.77 -35.57 3.14
C LYS A 644 3.01 -34.76 3.53
N PRO A 645 4.20 -35.17 3.06
CA PRO A 645 5.40 -34.38 3.33
C PRO A 645 5.31 -33.03 2.59
N GLN A 646 5.75 -31.97 3.26
CA GLN A 646 5.77 -30.61 2.71
C GLN A 646 6.69 -29.68 3.50
N VAL A 647 7.21 -28.66 2.87
CA VAL A 647 7.93 -27.57 3.52
C VAL A 647 6.90 -26.59 4.11
N LEU A 648 6.97 -26.34 5.43
CA LEU A 648 6.02 -25.46 6.14
C LEU A 648 6.51 -24.02 6.21
N ALA A 649 7.80 -23.84 6.42
CA ALA A 649 8.49 -22.57 6.46
C ALA A 649 9.91 -22.75 5.93
N SER A 650 10.38 -21.77 5.14
CA SER A 650 11.71 -21.85 4.53
C SER A 650 12.26 -20.47 4.22
N ALA A 651 13.57 -20.31 4.36
CA ALA A 651 14.32 -19.17 3.84
C ALA A 651 14.65 -19.29 2.33
N SER A 652 13.97 -20.19 1.62
CA SER A 652 14.08 -20.36 0.17
C SER A 652 12.71 -20.63 -0.46
N ARG A 653 12.57 -20.32 -1.75
CA ARG A 653 11.45 -20.82 -2.55
C ARG A 653 11.77 -22.23 -3.04
N ASN A 654 10.78 -23.13 -2.95
CA ASN A 654 10.97 -24.54 -3.25
C ASN A 654 10.33 -24.89 -4.59
N TYR A 655 11.06 -25.70 -5.36
CA TYR A 655 10.71 -26.13 -6.71
C TYR A 655 10.86 -27.66 -6.83
N GLU A 656 10.32 -28.22 -7.88
CA GLU A 656 10.53 -29.64 -8.25
C GLU A 656 10.23 -30.62 -7.09
N GLU A 657 9.16 -30.33 -6.36
CA GLU A 657 8.76 -31.18 -5.24
C GLU A 657 8.29 -32.56 -5.73
N VAL A 658 8.97 -33.62 -5.28
CA VAL A 658 8.61 -34.99 -5.54
C VAL A 658 8.24 -35.72 -4.25
N ARG A 659 7.08 -36.36 -4.24
CA ARG A 659 6.54 -37.11 -3.11
C ARG A 659 6.41 -38.57 -3.46
N GLY A 660 7.32 -39.40 -2.96
CA GLY A 660 7.24 -40.86 -3.11
C GLY A 660 6.54 -41.51 -1.92
N LYS A 661 6.52 -42.83 -1.87
CA LYS A 661 5.92 -43.61 -0.78
C LYS A 661 6.66 -43.43 0.55
N ASN A 662 7.99 -43.41 0.52
CA ASN A 662 8.86 -43.33 1.69
C ASN A 662 9.94 -42.25 1.52
N ASP A 663 9.76 -41.32 0.61
CA ASP A 663 10.72 -40.27 0.32
C ASP A 663 10.03 -38.99 -0.08
N TYR A 664 10.76 -37.89 0.07
CA TYR A 664 10.36 -36.52 -0.34
C TYR A 664 11.61 -35.75 -0.75
N SER A 665 11.53 -35.07 -1.87
CA SER A 665 12.62 -34.21 -2.31
C SER A 665 12.11 -32.91 -2.91
N TYR A 666 12.97 -31.90 -2.90
CA TYR A 666 12.71 -30.61 -3.53
C TYR A 666 14.03 -29.90 -3.87
N LEU A 667 13.94 -28.89 -4.74
CA LEU A 667 15.03 -27.98 -5.08
C LEU A 667 14.77 -26.61 -4.41
N ALA A 668 15.63 -26.24 -3.47
CA ALA A 668 15.57 -24.97 -2.76
C ALA A 668 16.40 -23.90 -3.47
N LYS A 669 15.79 -22.74 -3.80
CA LYS A 669 16.49 -21.61 -4.44
C LYS A 669 16.31 -20.33 -3.64
N SER A 670 17.42 -19.58 -3.44
CA SER A 670 17.47 -18.31 -2.72
C SER A 670 18.83 -17.63 -3.00
N PRO A 671 19.00 -16.33 -2.71
CA PRO A 671 20.27 -15.64 -2.91
C PRO A 671 21.45 -16.31 -2.20
N ILE A 672 22.65 -16.27 -2.82
CA ILE A 672 23.90 -16.65 -2.13
C ILE A 672 24.18 -15.68 -0.97
N GLU A 673 25.14 -16.04 -0.12
CA GLU A 673 25.49 -15.30 1.09
C GLU A 673 24.35 -15.18 2.12
N THR A 674 23.28 -15.94 1.93
CA THR A 674 22.19 -16.12 2.90
C THR A 674 22.10 -17.58 3.35
N ASN A 675 21.63 -17.80 4.58
CA ASN A 675 21.46 -19.14 5.09
C ASN A 675 20.02 -19.61 4.87
N ASN A 676 19.86 -20.87 4.47
CA ASN A 676 18.57 -21.53 4.54
C ASN A 676 18.32 -21.99 5.96
N ILE A 677 17.06 -21.89 6.35
CA ILE A 677 16.44 -22.60 7.47
C ILE A 677 15.08 -23.08 7.00
N SER A 678 14.75 -24.34 7.20
CA SER A 678 13.48 -24.93 6.77
C SER A 678 12.88 -25.82 7.85
N ARG A 679 11.56 -25.73 8.03
CA ARG A 679 10.76 -26.72 8.79
C ARG A 679 9.98 -27.57 7.79
N VAL A 680 10.27 -28.86 7.77
CA VAL A 680 9.69 -29.82 6.84
C VAL A 680 8.82 -30.81 7.59
N LEU A 681 7.52 -30.86 7.27
CA LEU A 681 6.59 -31.85 7.77
C LEU A 681 6.86 -33.19 7.11
N LEU A 682 7.02 -34.25 7.87
CA LEU A 682 7.22 -35.62 7.38
C LEU A 682 6.29 -36.59 8.10
N PRO A 683 5.80 -37.65 7.45
CA PRO A 683 4.91 -38.65 8.10
C PRO A 683 5.59 -39.39 9.23
N LYS A 684 6.92 -39.58 9.17
CA LYS A 684 7.74 -40.27 10.15
C LYS A 684 9.10 -39.61 10.27
N GLN A 685 9.82 -39.92 11.34
CA GLN A 685 11.22 -39.53 11.50
C GLN A 685 12.03 -40.05 10.31
N PRO A 686 12.79 -39.20 9.62
CA PRO A 686 13.64 -39.63 8.53
C PRO A 686 14.77 -40.52 9.02
N LYS A 687 15.20 -41.47 8.19
CA LYS A 687 16.40 -42.29 8.37
C LYS A 687 17.62 -41.65 7.69
N SER A 688 17.36 -40.93 6.62
CA SER A 688 18.38 -40.21 5.85
C SER A 688 17.84 -38.83 5.46
N VAL A 689 18.70 -37.82 5.53
CA VAL A 689 18.47 -36.46 5.01
C VAL A 689 19.70 -36.06 4.25
N LYS A 690 19.55 -35.77 2.95
CA LYS A 690 20.65 -35.37 2.08
C LYS A 690 20.47 -33.94 1.57
N VAL A 691 21.58 -33.21 1.53
CA VAL A 691 21.71 -31.90 0.88
C VAL A 691 22.79 -32.02 -0.18
N ASN A 692 22.43 -31.83 -1.46
CA ASN A 692 23.33 -32.05 -2.62
C ASN A 692 24.05 -33.38 -2.57
N ASN A 693 23.32 -34.47 -2.25
CA ASN A 693 23.79 -35.85 -2.07
C ASN A 693 24.65 -36.12 -0.82
N GLU A 694 24.98 -35.12 -0.01
CA GLU A 694 25.69 -35.29 1.24
C GLU A 694 24.74 -35.62 2.39
N GLU A 695 25.04 -36.61 3.20
CA GLU A 695 24.23 -37.02 4.36
C GLU A 695 24.38 -36.01 5.50
N VAL A 696 23.28 -35.38 5.90
CA VAL A 696 23.25 -34.35 6.97
C VAL A 696 22.26 -34.69 8.10
N PHE A 697 21.73 -35.88 8.13
CA PHE A 697 20.74 -36.30 9.12
C PHE A 697 21.28 -36.15 10.55
N GLN A 698 20.48 -35.51 11.42
CA GLN A 698 20.72 -35.42 12.87
C GLN A 698 19.44 -35.65 13.62
N VAL A 699 19.43 -36.61 14.53
CA VAL A 699 18.26 -36.99 15.34
C VAL A 699 17.67 -35.81 16.12
N LYS A 700 18.52 -34.91 16.63
CA LYS A 700 18.10 -33.72 17.39
C LYS A 700 17.26 -32.72 16.58
N ASN A 701 17.31 -32.79 15.24
CA ASN A 701 16.55 -31.90 14.37
C ASN A 701 15.11 -32.38 14.11
N TRP A 702 14.78 -33.64 14.54
CA TRP A 702 13.43 -34.15 14.49
C TRP A 702 12.62 -33.77 15.71
N ASP A 703 11.49 -33.13 15.50
CA ASP A 703 10.48 -32.91 16.53
C ASP A 703 9.32 -33.91 16.35
N ASN A 704 9.24 -34.90 17.25
CA ASN A 704 8.26 -35.96 17.14
C ASN A 704 6.81 -35.47 17.37
N LYS A 705 6.63 -34.40 18.13
CA LYS A 705 5.30 -33.86 18.44
C LYS A 705 4.68 -33.16 17.23
N SER A 706 5.42 -32.28 16.60
CA SER A 706 4.99 -31.59 15.39
C SER A 706 5.15 -32.39 14.10
N LYS A 707 5.88 -33.52 14.16
CA LYS A 707 6.29 -34.32 12.98
C LYS A 707 7.10 -33.48 11.97
N THR A 708 7.92 -32.58 12.45
CA THR A 708 8.75 -31.75 11.58
C THR A 708 10.24 -31.97 11.78
N TYR A 709 10.99 -31.83 10.69
CA TYR A 709 12.43 -31.82 10.69
C TYR A 709 12.95 -30.41 10.45
N LEU A 710 13.90 -29.94 11.26
CA LEU A 710 14.59 -28.67 11.09
C LEU A 710 15.86 -28.89 10.27
N LEU A 711 15.98 -28.20 9.15
CA LEU A 711 17.13 -28.33 8.24
C LEU A 711 17.74 -26.95 7.97
N GLY A 712 19.08 -26.85 8.03
CA GLY A 712 19.82 -25.65 7.66
C GLY A 712 20.95 -25.98 6.69
N PHE A 713 21.21 -25.07 5.72
CA PHE A 713 22.30 -25.15 4.73
C PHE A 713 22.55 -23.76 4.13
N GLU A 714 23.62 -23.60 3.34
CA GLU A 714 23.88 -22.38 2.58
C GLU A 714 22.98 -22.33 1.35
N ASN A 715 22.37 -21.18 1.09
CA ASN A 715 21.52 -20.96 -0.06
C ASN A 715 22.29 -20.90 -1.38
N SER A 716 21.61 -21.23 -2.48
CA SER A 716 22.10 -21.07 -3.84
C SER A 716 20.96 -20.73 -4.81
N PRO A 717 21.10 -19.75 -5.71
CA PRO A 717 20.12 -19.46 -6.75
C PRO A 717 20.08 -20.54 -7.85
N GLU A 718 21.15 -21.32 -8.02
CA GLU A 718 21.15 -22.48 -8.92
C GLU A 718 20.31 -23.63 -8.36
N GLY A 719 20.10 -23.63 -7.07
CA GLY A 719 19.32 -24.62 -6.33
C GLY A 719 20.17 -25.57 -5.50
N VAL A 720 19.63 -25.91 -4.34
CA VAL A 720 20.16 -26.91 -3.43
C VAL A 720 19.15 -28.06 -3.37
N LYS A 721 19.56 -29.24 -3.81
CA LYS A 721 18.71 -30.43 -3.76
C LYS A 721 18.62 -30.96 -2.36
N VAL A 722 17.40 -31.13 -1.87
CA VAL A 722 17.10 -31.68 -0.55
C VAL A 722 16.30 -32.97 -0.70
N GLU A 723 16.72 -34.03 0.02
CA GLU A 723 16.10 -35.36 -0.06
C GLU A 723 15.91 -35.90 1.34
N PHE A 724 14.71 -36.40 1.63
CA PHE A 724 14.34 -37.10 2.87
C PHE A 724 13.93 -38.53 2.58
N GLN A 725 14.33 -39.49 3.43
CA GLN A 725 13.93 -40.88 3.34
C GLN A 725 13.56 -41.41 4.74
N TRP A 726 12.41 -42.13 4.85
CA TRP A 726 11.92 -42.66 6.12
C TRP A 726 11.45 -44.12 6.08
#